data_a8ddbd067a2484d55c982c8c7cc4d256
#
_entry.id   a8ddbd067a2484d55c982c8c7cc4d256
#
_cell.length_a   1.000
_cell.length_b   1.000
_cell.length_c   1.000
_cell.angle_alpha   90.00
_cell.angle_beta   90.00
_cell.angle_gamma   90.00
#
_symmetry.space_group_name_H-M   'P 1'
#
loop_
_entity.id
_entity.type
_entity.pdbx_description
1 polymer ?
#
loop_
_entity_poly.entity_id
_entity_poly.type
_entity_poly.pdbx_seq_one_letter_code
_entity_poly.pdbx_strand_id
1 'polypeptide(L)'
;MAVISRISVLLLILLAASCDQSSRPPAEPEVAASRSLVEADNSYIETGDLPALLERGVLRLLAPRFDEDPSLPREGLPLASYRETAEAFARSVDLKPEWILVDDFDALAKAVLNGHGDLIVTNLTRTDARDDLLNFSVPLSIVDEVLILPADSPAKALEDIGALEIAVPEGTAWQETVSQLAARYPHISLQTEPGERTDWEMLDGVANGSYQATLMDSDVAAALIPMVEGVRIGPVVSQGREIGWAMRPGNEQLQRALNQYLTAQRVITSRREKQSRDFPAIEEAGVLRVITSNNPASYFLWRGELMGFDYDLIREFARQRGLRVSIIVRDGQESMYKALDEGYGDVIAAAVTRTDERVSRGWIFSRRYLLITEQFVGGKNSEVISDVAALAGKTIAVNPEHSYYQTLLDLQQQGIAMKIAIVANATSEMLMNAVAAGEYDLTLVDSHLVAMETTFRDDLTVVLDLGEEKEIGWVLRDDQPKLLAELNRFIGKHYRGLHYNVTWNKYFAEPKFIGQYRAQRLEPGKPISPWDDLVRQQSSEQIRDWRLLVSQMYQESRFDPKAKSHAGALGLMQVMPRTAAQFGYSNLYEPETNIAASIAFLEWLNDRFPASLPLEERIYFSLAAYNAGHAHVHDARRLARKLGKDPNKWFGHVEEAMLLLSRPEYYRHARFGYVRGSEPVNYVRDIRERYIGYLSTKAGEDPN
;
A
#
# COMPACT_ATOMS: atom_id res chain seq x y z
N MET A 1 37.71 -62.17 22.08
CA MET A 1 37.06 -63.32 22.63
C MET A 1 35.58 -63.07 22.50
N ALA A 2 34.95 -63.56 21.49
CA ALA A 2 34.27 -64.86 21.44
C ALA A 2 32.96 -64.76 22.24
N VAL A 3 31.75 -65.04 21.83
CA VAL A 3 31.21 -66.00 20.86
C VAL A 3 29.70 -65.75 20.86
N ILE A 4 29.00 -65.53 19.70
CA ILE A 4 28.08 -66.49 19.07
C ILE A 4 26.90 -66.92 19.94
N SER A 5 25.61 -66.86 19.58
CA SER A 5 24.86 -67.60 18.55
C SER A 5 23.37 -67.33 18.71
N ARG A 6 22.63 -67.03 17.69
CA ARG A 6 21.73 -67.86 16.88
C ARG A 6 20.60 -68.60 17.60
N ILE A 7 19.42 -68.43 17.06
CA ILE A 7 18.45 -69.39 16.43
C ILE A 7 17.04 -68.95 16.84
N SER A 8 16.19 -68.55 15.99
CA SER A 8 15.33 -69.16 14.96
C SER A 8 14.01 -69.77 15.43
N VAL A 9 12.99 -69.36 14.76
CA VAL A 9 11.94 -70.14 14.09
C VAL A 9 10.62 -70.40 14.79
N LEU A 10 9.60 -69.87 14.18
CA LEU A 10 8.34 -70.45 13.64
C LEU A 10 7.13 -70.62 14.57
N LEU A 11 6.08 -70.13 14.04
CA LEU A 11 4.79 -70.73 13.59
C LEU A 11 3.57 -70.38 14.41
N LEU A 12 2.69 -69.74 13.73
CA LEU A 12 1.32 -70.00 13.23
C LEU A 12 0.13 -69.86 14.19
N ILE A 13 -0.74 -68.99 13.76
CA ILE A 13 -2.19 -69.15 13.43
C ILE A 13 -3.22 -68.96 14.55
N LEU A 14 -4.10 -68.06 14.22
CA LEU A 14 -5.57 -68.02 14.18
C LEU A 14 -6.36 -67.28 15.29
N LEU A 15 -7.05 -66.25 14.74
CA LEU A 15 -8.47 -65.89 14.95
C LEU A 15 -8.90 -65.26 16.29
N ALA A 16 -9.32 -64.05 16.30
CA ALA A 16 -10.70 -63.56 16.08
C ALA A 16 -10.86 -62.15 16.66
N ALA A 17 -11.38 -61.31 15.84
CA ALA A 17 -12.24 -60.13 16.07
C ALA A 17 -12.35 -59.54 17.47
N SER A 18 -11.89 -58.31 17.63
CA SER A 18 -12.67 -57.27 18.34
C SER A 18 -12.11 -55.87 18.03
N CYS A 19 -12.99 -54.93 17.83
CA CYS A 19 -12.76 -53.52 17.60
C CYS A 19 -11.74 -52.90 18.51
N ASP A 20 -10.74 -52.20 17.94
CA ASP A 20 -10.14 -51.11 18.67
C ASP A 20 -9.66 -49.99 17.75
N GLN A 21 -9.85 -48.81 18.26
CA GLN A 21 -9.57 -47.54 17.61
C GLN A 21 -8.06 -47.37 17.39
N SER A 22 -7.59 -47.48 16.16
CA SER A 22 -6.24 -47.11 15.83
C SER A 22 -6.16 -45.60 15.61
N SER A 23 -5.40 -44.95 16.45
CA SER A 23 -4.88 -43.57 16.28
C SER A 23 -4.26 -43.39 14.90
N ARG A 24 -4.93 -42.59 14.06
CA ARG A 24 -4.34 -42.05 12.84
C ARG A 24 -3.29 -41.00 13.23
N PRO A 25 -2.16 -40.93 12.53
CA PRO A 25 -1.27 -39.75 12.60
C PRO A 25 -2.02 -38.50 12.18
N PRO A 26 -1.64 -37.31 12.69
CA PRO A 26 -2.28 -36.05 12.28
C PRO A 26 -2.13 -35.90 10.77
N ALA A 27 -3.25 -35.64 10.12
CA ALA A 27 -3.29 -35.30 8.70
C ALA A 27 -2.42 -34.08 8.46
N GLU A 28 -1.55 -34.16 7.47
CA GLU A 28 -0.94 -32.99 6.84
C GLU A 28 -2.06 -31.97 6.49
N PRO A 29 -1.81 -30.66 6.64
CA PRO A 29 -2.83 -29.68 6.26
C PRO A 29 -3.12 -29.86 4.76
N GLU A 30 -4.34 -30.25 4.46
CA GLU A 30 -4.85 -30.20 3.09
C GLU A 30 -4.58 -28.80 2.55
N VAL A 31 -3.70 -28.74 1.56
CA VAL A 31 -3.60 -27.61 0.65
C VAL A 31 -5.02 -27.35 0.16
N ALA A 32 -5.55 -26.18 0.46
CA ALA A 32 -6.90 -25.81 0.13
C ALA A 32 -7.20 -26.19 -1.32
N ALA A 33 -8.05 -27.19 -1.46
CA ALA A 33 -8.52 -27.64 -2.75
C ALA A 33 -9.03 -26.43 -3.51
N SER A 34 -8.58 -26.28 -4.75
CA SER A 34 -9.11 -25.35 -5.74
C SER A 34 -10.63 -25.34 -5.61
N ARG A 35 -11.19 -24.23 -5.13
CA ARG A 35 -12.63 -24.02 -5.17
C ARG A 35 -13.01 -24.11 -6.65
N SER A 36 -13.75 -25.15 -7.02
CA SER A 36 -14.38 -25.27 -8.32
C SER A 36 -15.12 -23.95 -8.57
N LEU A 37 -14.71 -23.24 -9.62
CA LEU A 37 -15.46 -22.12 -10.14
C LEU A 37 -16.83 -22.67 -10.51
N VAL A 38 -17.86 -22.17 -9.88
CA VAL A 38 -19.23 -22.42 -10.28
C VAL A 38 -19.35 -21.79 -11.65
N GLU A 39 -19.74 -22.54 -12.68
CA GLU A 39 -20.24 -21.93 -13.92
C GLU A 39 -21.36 -21.00 -13.49
N ALA A 40 -21.09 -19.69 -13.49
CA ALA A 40 -22.07 -18.70 -13.11
C ALA A 40 -23.23 -18.80 -14.11
N ASP A 41 -24.44 -18.77 -13.59
CA ASP A 41 -25.65 -18.71 -14.43
C ASP A 41 -25.56 -17.45 -15.30
N ASN A 42 -25.10 -17.62 -16.53
CA ASN A 42 -24.82 -16.57 -17.52
C ASN A 42 -26.09 -15.85 -17.97
N SER A 43 -27.22 -16.13 -17.34
CA SER A 43 -28.55 -15.59 -17.67
C SER A 43 -28.83 -14.22 -17.02
N TYR A 44 -28.10 -13.83 -15.97
CA TYR A 44 -28.34 -12.56 -15.27
C TYR A 44 -27.65 -11.40 -15.96
N ILE A 45 -28.43 -10.44 -16.43
CA ILE A 45 -27.96 -9.22 -17.08
C ILE A 45 -28.08 -8.04 -16.11
N GLU A 46 -26.98 -7.34 -15.90
CA GLU A 46 -26.90 -6.11 -15.11
C GLU A 46 -26.03 -5.09 -15.84
N THR A 47 -26.55 -3.89 -16.03
CA THR A 47 -25.85 -2.79 -16.70
C THR A 47 -25.70 -1.54 -15.85
N GLY A 48 -26.14 -1.59 -14.58
CA GLY A 48 -26.03 -0.49 -13.63
C GLY A 48 -24.59 -0.21 -13.21
N ASP A 49 -24.37 1.00 -12.67
CA ASP A 49 -23.08 1.43 -12.08
C ASP A 49 -22.95 0.94 -10.63
N LEU A 50 -21.88 1.31 -9.95
CA LEU A 50 -21.51 0.85 -8.60
C LEU A 50 -22.68 0.76 -7.60
N PRO A 51 -23.63 1.72 -7.51
CA PRO A 51 -24.78 1.58 -6.60
C PRO A 51 -25.64 0.35 -6.84
N ALA A 52 -25.88 -0.02 -8.11
CA ALA A 52 -26.63 -1.23 -8.44
C ALA A 52 -25.86 -2.50 -8.08
N LEU A 53 -24.52 -2.47 -8.24
CA LEU A 53 -23.65 -3.57 -7.83
C LEU A 53 -23.65 -3.75 -6.31
N LEU A 54 -23.66 -2.66 -5.55
CA LEU A 54 -23.78 -2.69 -4.09
C LEU A 54 -25.11 -3.28 -3.62
N GLU A 55 -26.22 -2.92 -4.25
CA GLU A 55 -27.51 -3.54 -3.97
C GLU A 55 -27.52 -5.05 -4.23
N ARG A 56 -26.81 -5.51 -5.29
CA ARG A 56 -26.64 -6.93 -5.62
C ARG A 56 -25.65 -7.63 -4.69
N GLY A 57 -24.65 -6.91 -4.14
CA GLY A 57 -23.61 -7.45 -3.25
C GLY A 57 -22.51 -8.26 -3.94
N VAL A 58 -22.42 -8.25 -5.27
CA VAL A 58 -21.46 -9.04 -6.06
C VAL A 58 -20.79 -8.17 -7.12
N LEU A 59 -19.49 -8.37 -7.33
CA LEU A 59 -18.73 -7.84 -8.47
C LEU A 59 -18.33 -9.00 -9.38
N ARG A 60 -18.85 -9.00 -10.62
CA ARG A 60 -18.57 -10.03 -11.61
C ARG A 60 -17.34 -9.66 -12.42
N LEU A 61 -16.30 -10.46 -12.25
CA LEU A 61 -14.97 -10.29 -12.84
C LEU A 61 -14.83 -11.19 -14.05
N LEU A 62 -14.58 -10.61 -15.22
CA LEU A 62 -14.43 -11.30 -16.49
C LEU A 62 -12.96 -11.56 -16.76
N ALA A 63 -12.60 -12.79 -17.10
CA ALA A 63 -11.28 -13.18 -17.54
C ALA A 63 -11.34 -14.22 -18.67
N PRO A 64 -10.31 -14.31 -19.54
CA PRO A 64 -10.23 -15.40 -20.51
C PRO A 64 -10.02 -16.74 -19.81
N ARG A 65 -10.58 -17.80 -20.34
CA ARG A 65 -10.48 -19.16 -19.78
C ARG A 65 -9.03 -19.66 -19.73
N PHE A 66 -8.21 -19.28 -20.69
CA PHE A 66 -6.80 -19.67 -20.73
C PHE A 66 -5.96 -19.03 -19.61
N ASP A 67 -6.40 -17.95 -18.98
CA ASP A 67 -5.75 -17.37 -17.79
C ASP A 67 -5.77 -18.33 -16.58
N GLU A 68 -6.53 -19.41 -16.63
CA GLU A 68 -6.63 -20.43 -15.60
C GLU A 68 -5.85 -21.72 -15.86
N ASP A 69 -5.06 -21.76 -16.92
CA ASP A 69 -4.23 -22.95 -17.22
C ASP A 69 -3.28 -23.26 -16.03
N PRO A 70 -3.48 -24.42 -15.34
CA PRO A 70 -2.64 -24.80 -14.21
C PRO A 70 -1.21 -25.17 -14.60
N SER A 71 -0.93 -25.35 -15.88
CA SER A 71 0.41 -25.66 -16.39
C SER A 71 1.32 -24.43 -16.45
N LEU A 72 0.75 -23.22 -16.37
CA LEU A 72 1.52 -21.97 -16.40
C LEU A 72 2.18 -21.71 -15.05
N PRO A 73 3.49 -21.40 -15.00
CA PRO A 73 4.13 -20.92 -13.79
C PRO A 73 3.53 -19.57 -13.42
N ARG A 74 2.79 -19.51 -12.30
CA ARG A 74 2.07 -18.32 -11.86
C ARG A 74 2.99 -17.28 -11.19
N GLU A 75 4.15 -17.69 -10.69
CA GLU A 75 5.11 -16.79 -10.06
C GLU A 75 5.82 -15.92 -11.12
N GLY A 76 5.66 -14.61 -10.98
CA GLY A 76 6.27 -13.61 -11.85
C GLY A 76 5.45 -13.16 -13.04
N LEU A 77 4.30 -13.78 -13.33
CA LEU A 77 3.37 -13.30 -14.34
C LEU A 77 2.41 -12.25 -13.77
N PRO A 78 2.10 -11.18 -14.52
CA PRO A 78 1.17 -10.13 -14.08
C PRO A 78 -0.21 -10.66 -13.68
N LEU A 79 -0.70 -11.67 -14.37
CA LEU A 79 -2.04 -12.26 -14.18
C LEU A 79 -2.29 -12.83 -12.78
N ALA A 80 -1.29 -13.46 -12.14
CA ALA A 80 -1.45 -13.98 -10.78
C ALA A 80 -1.71 -12.86 -9.76
N SER A 81 -1.05 -11.71 -9.94
CA SER A 81 -1.24 -10.53 -9.09
C SER A 81 -2.55 -9.78 -9.38
N TYR A 82 -3.07 -9.89 -10.61
CA TYR A 82 -4.34 -9.25 -10.99
C TYR A 82 -5.53 -9.88 -10.29
N ARG A 83 -5.56 -11.21 -10.17
CA ARG A 83 -6.63 -11.90 -9.46
C ARG A 83 -6.73 -11.43 -8.01
N GLU A 84 -5.62 -11.49 -7.28
CA GLU A 84 -5.57 -11.04 -5.88
C GLU A 84 -5.97 -9.57 -5.73
N THR A 85 -5.50 -8.72 -6.66
CA THR A 85 -5.78 -7.28 -6.65
C THR A 85 -7.26 -7.01 -6.92
N ALA A 86 -7.89 -7.69 -7.89
CA ALA A 86 -9.30 -7.52 -8.23
C ALA A 86 -10.22 -8.01 -7.10
N GLU A 87 -9.90 -9.15 -6.51
CA GLU A 87 -10.64 -9.65 -5.36
C GLU A 87 -10.49 -8.75 -4.13
N ALA A 88 -9.31 -8.19 -3.90
CA ALA A 88 -9.10 -7.24 -2.82
C ALA A 88 -9.82 -5.92 -3.09
N PHE A 89 -9.87 -5.46 -4.35
CA PHE A 89 -10.71 -4.32 -4.75
C PHE A 89 -12.19 -4.58 -4.45
N ALA A 90 -12.74 -5.71 -4.91
CA ALA A 90 -14.13 -6.06 -4.65
C ALA A 90 -14.46 -6.01 -3.14
N ARG A 91 -13.62 -6.63 -2.32
CA ARG A 91 -13.77 -6.60 -0.85
C ARG A 91 -13.66 -5.19 -0.26
N SER A 92 -12.85 -4.32 -0.86
CA SER A 92 -12.66 -2.93 -0.37
C SER A 92 -13.88 -2.04 -0.60
N VAL A 93 -14.76 -2.44 -1.48
CA VAL A 93 -16.05 -1.78 -1.76
C VAL A 93 -17.25 -2.65 -1.33
N ASP A 94 -17.04 -3.55 -0.36
CA ASP A 94 -18.06 -4.43 0.23
C ASP A 94 -18.81 -5.31 -0.77
N LEU A 95 -18.15 -5.68 -1.87
CA LEU A 95 -18.68 -6.61 -2.88
C LEU A 95 -17.96 -7.97 -2.81
N LYS A 96 -18.73 -9.04 -3.02
CA LYS A 96 -18.18 -10.39 -3.18
C LYS A 96 -17.67 -10.57 -4.61
N PRO A 97 -16.41 -10.95 -4.84
CA PRO A 97 -15.91 -11.24 -6.18
C PRO A 97 -16.51 -12.55 -6.72
N GLU A 98 -16.94 -12.53 -7.98
CA GLU A 98 -17.40 -13.71 -8.73
C GLU A 98 -16.75 -13.72 -10.11
N TRP A 99 -16.04 -14.82 -10.44
CA TRP A 99 -15.33 -14.94 -11.70
C TRP A 99 -16.18 -15.56 -12.78
N ILE A 100 -16.18 -14.93 -13.97
CA ILE A 100 -16.83 -15.39 -15.18
C ILE A 100 -15.78 -15.58 -16.26
N LEU A 101 -15.61 -16.79 -16.73
CA LEU A 101 -14.61 -17.12 -17.74
C LEU A 101 -15.25 -17.14 -19.14
N VAL A 102 -14.55 -16.51 -20.08
CA VAL A 102 -14.93 -16.47 -21.49
C VAL A 102 -13.83 -17.07 -22.36
N ASP A 103 -14.16 -17.42 -23.60
CA ASP A 103 -13.25 -18.22 -24.41
C ASP A 103 -12.12 -17.39 -25.06
N ASP A 104 -12.37 -16.10 -25.37
CA ASP A 104 -11.40 -15.24 -26.06
C ASP A 104 -11.56 -13.76 -25.66
N PHE A 105 -10.65 -12.90 -26.15
CA PHE A 105 -10.66 -11.46 -25.87
C PHE A 105 -11.87 -10.72 -26.46
N ASP A 106 -12.39 -11.14 -27.62
CA ASP A 106 -13.57 -10.54 -28.24
C ASP A 106 -14.83 -10.84 -27.44
N ALA A 107 -14.91 -12.01 -26.81
CA ALA A 107 -15.98 -12.40 -25.92
C ALA A 107 -16.01 -11.56 -24.64
N LEU A 108 -14.84 -11.11 -24.13
CA LEU A 108 -14.75 -10.21 -22.96
C LEU A 108 -15.49 -8.89 -23.19
N ALA A 109 -15.19 -8.19 -24.30
CA ALA A 109 -15.85 -6.94 -24.62
C ALA A 109 -17.35 -7.12 -24.80
N LYS A 110 -17.78 -8.16 -25.51
CA LYS A 110 -19.20 -8.49 -25.71
C LYS A 110 -19.90 -8.80 -24.39
N ALA A 111 -19.27 -9.57 -23.50
CA ALA A 111 -19.84 -9.94 -22.21
C ALA A 111 -20.03 -8.71 -21.30
N VAL A 112 -19.02 -7.84 -21.18
CA VAL A 112 -19.13 -6.63 -20.35
C VAL A 112 -20.17 -5.66 -20.92
N LEU A 113 -20.20 -5.42 -22.23
CA LEU A 113 -21.14 -4.50 -22.87
C LEU A 113 -22.59 -4.97 -22.74
N ASN A 114 -22.82 -6.28 -22.84
CA ASN A 114 -24.15 -6.88 -22.70
C ASN A 114 -24.59 -7.11 -21.25
N GLY A 115 -23.79 -6.72 -20.26
CA GLY A 115 -24.15 -6.82 -18.84
C GLY A 115 -24.02 -8.22 -18.24
N HIS A 116 -23.26 -9.11 -18.86
CA HIS A 116 -22.95 -10.44 -18.32
C HIS A 116 -21.77 -10.43 -17.35
N GLY A 117 -21.05 -9.33 -17.23
CA GLY A 117 -19.99 -9.08 -16.27
C GLY A 117 -19.83 -7.59 -16.00
N ASP A 118 -19.06 -7.21 -15.00
CA ASP A 118 -18.94 -5.83 -14.56
C ASP A 118 -17.56 -5.24 -14.83
N LEU A 119 -16.51 -6.05 -14.74
CA LEU A 119 -15.12 -5.63 -14.88
C LEU A 119 -14.31 -6.69 -15.61
N ILE A 120 -13.60 -6.31 -16.67
CA ILE A 120 -12.62 -7.15 -17.36
C ILE A 120 -11.31 -7.08 -16.60
N VAL A 121 -10.82 -8.23 -16.13
CA VAL A 121 -9.60 -8.38 -15.33
C VAL A 121 -8.64 -9.32 -16.03
N THR A 122 -7.85 -8.78 -16.94
CA THR A 122 -6.79 -9.50 -17.68
C THR A 122 -5.75 -8.51 -18.16
N ASN A 123 -4.73 -8.99 -18.87
CA ASN A 123 -3.69 -8.18 -19.51
C ASN A 123 -4.26 -7.51 -20.78
N LEU A 124 -5.18 -6.56 -20.60
CA LEU A 124 -5.87 -5.91 -21.71
C LEU A 124 -5.15 -4.64 -22.12
N THR A 125 -4.53 -4.68 -23.31
CA THR A 125 -3.87 -3.51 -23.90
C THR A 125 -4.92 -2.47 -24.32
N ARG A 126 -4.73 -1.24 -23.89
CA ARG A 126 -5.52 -0.10 -24.31
C ARG A 126 -5.17 0.29 -25.74
N THR A 127 -6.14 0.28 -26.64
CA THR A 127 -6.01 0.74 -28.03
C THR A 127 -7.12 1.74 -28.34
N ASP A 128 -6.91 2.58 -29.37
CA ASP A 128 -7.91 3.59 -29.78
C ASP A 128 -9.26 2.92 -30.07
N ALA A 129 -9.26 1.77 -30.72
CA ALA A 129 -10.48 1.03 -31.04
C ALA A 129 -11.21 0.51 -29.78
N ARG A 130 -10.48 0.14 -28.74
CA ARG A 130 -11.06 -0.31 -27.47
C ARG A 130 -11.52 0.86 -26.61
N ASP A 131 -10.83 2.02 -26.66
CA ASP A 131 -11.25 3.24 -25.97
C ASP A 131 -12.59 3.79 -26.46
N ASP A 132 -12.90 3.58 -27.75
CA ASP A 132 -14.21 3.95 -28.31
C ASP A 132 -15.36 3.09 -27.76
N LEU A 133 -15.06 1.91 -27.22
CA LEU A 133 -16.04 0.92 -26.78
C LEU A 133 -16.11 0.73 -25.26
N LEU A 134 -15.01 0.94 -24.54
CA LEU A 134 -14.85 0.57 -23.13
C LEU A 134 -14.22 1.72 -22.33
N ASN A 135 -14.60 1.82 -21.07
CA ASN A 135 -13.90 2.68 -20.10
C ASN A 135 -12.77 1.88 -19.45
N PHE A 136 -11.53 2.38 -19.57
CA PHE A 136 -10.36 1.77 -18.96
C PHE A 136 -10.06 2.33 -17.57
N SER A 137 -9.51 1.49 -16.72
CA SER A 137 -8.89 1.93 -15.47
C SER A 137 -7.61 2.73 -15.75
N VAL A 138 -7.03 3.31 -14.69
CA VAL A 138 -5.63 3.76 -14.73
C VAL A 138 -4.73 2.59 -15.15
N PRO A 139 -3.64 2.83 -15.88
CA PRO A 139 -2.75 1.77 -16.34
C PRO A 139 -2.22 0.93 -15.17
N LEU A 140 -2.33 -0.37 -15.28
CA LEU A 140 -1.73 -1.33 -14.35
C LEU A 140 -0.25 -1.53 -14.62
N SER A 141 0.12 -1.59 -15.87
CA SER A 141 1.49 -1.64 -16.36
C SER A 141 1.61 -0.89 -17.66
N ILE A 142 2.83 -0.59 -18.03
CA ILE A 142 3.19 -0.03 -19.31
C ILE A 142 4.26 -0.94 -19.87
N VAL A 143 3.97 -1.51 -21.02
CA VAL A 143 4.82 -2.54 -21.65
C VAL A 143 5.22 -2.10 -23.05
N ASP A 144 6.29 -2.68 -23.55
CA ASP A 144 6.63 -2.62 -24.96
C ASP A 144 6.18 -3.94 -25.61
N GLU A 145 5.74 -3.88 -26.86
CA GLU A 145 5.51 -5.09 -27.64
C GLU A 145 6.82 -5.48 -28.33
N VAL A 146 7.26 -6.70 -28.10
CA VAL A 146 8.52 -7.23 -28.62
C VAL A 146 8.29 -8.38 -29.57
N LEU A 147 9.10 -8.43 -30.62
CA LEU A 147 9.09 -9.55 -31.55
C LEU A 147 9.81 -10.74 -30.91
N ILE A 148 9.22 -11.92 -30.99
CA ILE A 148 9.85 -13.17 -30.57
C ILE A 148 10.30 -13.90 -31.82
N LEU A 149 11.58 -14.25 -31.85
CA LEU A 149 12.27 -14.85 -32.98
C LEU A 149 12.93 -16.17 -32.58
N PRO A 150 13.21 -17.06 -33.52
CA PRO A 150 14.10 -18.21 -33.28
C PRO A 150 15.45 -17.75 -32.73
N ALA A 151 16.04 -18.55 -31.83
CA ALA A 151 17.26 -18.20 -31.11
C ALA A 151 18.46 -17.92 -32.05
N ASP A 152 18.51 -18.56 -33.22
CA ASP A 152 19.54 -18.41 -34.22
C ASP A 152 19.32 -17.23 -35.18
N SER A 153 18.20 -16.54 -35.12
CA SER A 153 17.92 -15.38 -35.95
C SER A 153 18.92 -14.25 -35.69
N PRO A 154 19.55 -13.66 -36.73
CA PRO A 154 20.55 -12.62 -36.60
C PRO A 154 19.96 -11.22 -36.41
N ALA A 155 18.66 -11.04 -36.63
CA ALA A 155 17.99 -9.71 -36.63
C ALA A 155 18.06 -9.00 -35.28
N LYS A 156 18.58 -7.78 -35.25
CA LYS A 156 18.67 -6.92 -34.05
C LYS A 156 17.75 -5.69 -34.12
N ALA A 157 17.37 -5.30 -35.33
CA ALA A 157 16.46 -4.21 -35.61
C ALA A 157 15.40 -4.65 -36.62
N LEU A 158 14.29 -3.92 -36.74
CA LEU A 158 13.23 -4.24 -37.72
C LEU A 158 13.75 -4.16 -39.17
N GLU A 159 14.68 -3.28 -39.40
CA GLU A 159 15.33 -3.09 -40.71
C GLU A 159 16.23 -4.28 -41.14
N ASP A 160 16.67 -5.09 -40.19
CA ASP A 160 17.48 -6.28 -40.43
C ASP A 160 16.61 -7.49 -40.84
N ILE A 161 15.29 -7.38 -40.74
CA ILE A 161 14.35 -8.46 -40.97
C ILE A 161 13.99 -8.50 -42.44
N GLY A 162 14.20 -9.66 -43.07
CA GLY A 162 13.75 -9.93 -44.44
C GLY A 162 12.22 -10.18 -44.50
N ALA A 163 11.78 -10.99 -45.46
CA ALA A 163 10.40 -11.45 -45.50
C ALA A 163 10.07 -12.22 -44.20
N LEU A 164 9.08 -11.78 -43.47
CA LEU A 164 8.69 -12.36 -42.19
C LEU A 164 7.19 -12.45 -42.07
N GLU A 165 6.68 -13.63 -41.74
CA GLU A 165 5.31 -13.86 -41.36
C GLU A 165 5.21 -13.90 -39.80
N ILE A 166 4.39 -13.03 -39.22
CA ILE A 166 4.22 -12.91 -37.78
C ILE A 166 2.86 -13.51 -37.41
N ALA A 167 2.90 -14.59 -36.62
CA ALA A 167 1.70 -15.26 -36.14
C ALA A 167 1.24 -14.61 -34.82
N VAL A 168 -0.04 -14.24 -34.69
CA VAL A 168 -0.63 -13.71 -33.47
C VAL A 168 -2.05 -14.21 -33.30
N PRO A 169 -2.55 -14.38 -32.07
CA PRO A 169 -3.94 -14.76 -31.81
C PRO A 169 -4.92 -13.67 -32.25
N GLU A 170 -6.08 -14.08 -32.74
CA GLU A 170 -7.18 -13.21 -33.15
C GLU A 170 -7.73 -12.42 -31.93
N GLY A 171 -8.15 -11.17 -32.15
CA GLY A 171 -8.72 -10.31 -31.11
C GLY A 171 -7.69 -9.69 -30.17
N THR A 172 -6.39 -10.01 -30.32
CA THR A 172 -5.33 -9.37 -29.51
C THR A 172 -4.93 -8.01 -30.09
N ALA A 173 -4.35 -7.14 -29.24
CA ALA A 173 -3.75 -5.86 -29.68
C ALA A 173 -2.58 -6.10 -30.65
N TRP A 174 -1.93 -7.23 -30.55
CA TRP A 174 -0.81 -7.62 -31.44
C TRP A 174 -1.24 -7.75 -32.92
N GLN A 175 -2.48 -8.20 -33.16
CA GLN A 175 -3.03 -8.24 -34.51
C GLN A 175 -3.09 -6.83 -35.15
N GLU A 176 -3.49 -5.82 -34.39
CA GLU A 176 -3.48 -4.43 -34.83
C GLU A 176 -2.06 -3.94 -35.10
N THR A 177 -1.14 -4.22 -34.17
CA THR A 177 0.29 -3.84 -34.31
C THR A 177 0.93 -4.47 -35.52
N VAL A 178 0.73 -5.80 -35.77
CA VAL A 178 1.28 -6.46 -36.96
C VAL A 178 0.66 -5.92 -38.25
N SER A 179 -0.64 -5.60 -38.23
CA SER A 179 -1.31 -4.97 -39.38
C SER A 179 -0.70 -3.60 -39.73
N GLN A 180 -0.40 -2.79 -38.72
CA GLN A 180 0.29 -1.50 -38.89
C GLN A 180 1.74 -1.68 -39.38
N LEU A 181 2.45 -2.69 -38.88
CA LEU A 181 3.79 -3.05 -39.35
C LEU A 181 3.77 -3.48 -40.81
N ALA A 182 2.87 -4.36 -41.21
CA ALA A 182 2.70 -4.83 -42.59
C ALA A 182 2.39 -3.69 -43.57
N ALA A 183 1.59 -2.70 -43.12
CA ALA A 183 1.32 -1.49 -43.92
C ALA A 183 2.59 -0.63 -44.13
N ARG A 184 3.48 -0.59 -43.14
CA ARG A 184 4.76 0.17 -43.20
C ARG A 184 5.90 -0.58 -43.84
N TYR A 185 5.94 -1.90 -43.65
CA TYR A 185 7.01 -2.81 -44.14
C TYR A 185 6.36 -3.91 -44.98
N PRO A 186 6.29 -3.75 -46.36
CA PRO A 186 5.57 -4.69 -47.22
C PRO A 186 6.11 -6.15 -47.25
N HIS A 187 7.26 -6.38 -46.65
CA HIS A 187 7.87 -7.70 -46.52
C HIS A 187 7.45 -8.43 -45.23
N ILE A 188 6.65 -7.75 -44.37
CA ILE A 188 6.05 -8.33 -43.17
C ILE A 188 4.60 -8.71 -43.49
N SER A 189 4.20 -9.90 -43.12
CA SER A 189 2.83 -10.40 -43.26
C SER A 189 2.25 -10.85 -41.91
N LEU A 190 0.94 -10.76 -41.78
CA LEU A 190 0.18 -11.22 -40.62
C LEU A 190 -0.33 -12.65 -40.87
N GLN A 191 -0.06 -13.54 -39.92
CA GLN A 191 -0.76 -14.82 -39.77
C GLN A 191 -1.67 -14.72 -38.55
N THR A 192 -2.95 -14.99 -38.71
CA THR A 192 -3.91 -14.97 -37.59
C THR A 192 -4.15 -16.39 -37.10
N GLU A 193 -3.96 -16.61 -35.81
CA GLU A 193 -4.23 -17.87 -35.12
C GLU A 193 -5.52 -17.78 -34.30
N PRO A 194 -6.14 -18.92 -33.90
CA PRO A 194 -7.32 -18.89 -33.03
C PRO A 194 -7.08 -18.06 -31.77
N GLY A 195 -8.09 -17.25 -31.36
CA GLY A 195 -7.99 -16.32 -30.24
C GLY A 195 -7.78 -16.97 -28.87
N GLU A 196 -8.03 -18.27 -28.76
CA GLU A 196 -7.79 -19.09 -27.56
C GLU A 196 -6.36 -19.59 -27.39
N ARG A 197 -5.47 -19.29 -28.37
CA ARG A 197 -4.05 -19.67 -28.26
C ARG A 197 -3.36 -18.96 -27.11
N THR A 198 -2.68 -19.76 -26.29
CA THR A 198 -1.91 -19.28 -25.15
C THR A 198 -0.54 -18.72 -25.57
N ASP A 199 0.07 -17.88 -24.73
CA ASP A 199 1.43 -17.38 -24.93
C ASP A 199 2.44 -18.52 -25.08
N TRP A 200 2.27 -19.63 -24.35
CA TRP A 200 3.10 -20.83 -24.45
C TRP A 200 3.01 -21.50 -25.82
N GLU A 201 1.79 -21.69 -26.32
CA GLU A 201 1.60 -22.30 -27.65
C GLU A 201 2.21 -21.43 -28.75
N MET A 202 2.13 -20.10 -28.60
CA MET A 202 2.79 -19.19 -29.55
C MET A 202 4.30 -19.29 -29.48
N LEU A 203 4.89 -19.34 -28.28
CA LEU A 203 6.32 -19.53 -28.08
C LEU A 203 6.82 -20.88 -28.59
N ASP A 204 6.09 -21.97 -28.28
CA ASP A 204 6.41 -23.31 -28.74
C ASP A 204 6.32 -23.39 -30.26
N GLY A 205 5.35 -22.73 -30.89
CA GLY A 205 5.22 -22.60 -32.32
C GLY A 205 6.44 -21.94 -33.00
N VAL A 206 7.02 -20.92 -32.38
CA VAL A 206 8.28 -20.31 -32.87
C VAL A 206 9.45 -21.22 -32.60
N ALA A 207 9.55 -21.88 -31.44
CA ALA A 207 10.64 -22.76 -31.05
C ALA A 207 10.73 -23.99 -31.97
N ASN A 208 9.60 -24.57 -32.35
CA ASN A 208 9.53 -25.75 -33.20
C ASN A 208 9.49 -25.43 -34.72
N GLY A 209 9.48 -24.15 -35.11
CA GLY A 209 9.50 -23.69 -36.51
C GLY A 209 8.11 -23.71 -37.18
N SER A 210 7.04 -23.92 -36.49
CA SER A 210 5.67 -23.78 -37.01
C SER A 210 5.32 -22.33 -37.34
N TYR A 211 5.86 -21.38 -36.57
CA TYR A 211 5.79 -19.94 -36.81
C TYR A 211 7.19 -19.37 -37.07
N GLN A 212 7.26 -18.37 -37.94
CA GLN A 212 8.52 -17.67 -38.18
C GLN A 212 8.82 -16.66 -37.04
N ALA A 213 7.78 -16.06 -36.47
CA ALA A 213 7.83 -15.15 -35.35
C ALA A 213 6.47 -14.99 -34.73
N THR A 214 6.44 -14.47 -33.50
CA THR A 214 5.23 -13.95 -32.83
C THR A 214 5.51 -12.63 -32.13
N LEU A 215 4.48 -11.92 -31.65
CA LEU A 215 4.58 -10.78 -30.75
C LEU A 215 4.24 -11.17 -29.32
N MET A 216 4.81 -10.44 -28.38
CA MET A 216 4.51 -10.59 -26.95
C MET A 216 4.78 -9.29 -26.22
N ASP A 217 4.07 -9.07 -25.11
CA ASP A 217 4.37 -7.98 -24.19
C ASP A 217 5.70 -8.21 -23.48
N SER A 218 6.49 -7.16 -23.31
CA SER A 218 7.88 -7.25 -22.83
C SER A 218 8.04 -7.87 -21.46
N ASP A 219 7.07 -7.68 -20.56
CA ASP A 219 7.05 -8.27 -19.20
C ASP A 219 6.74 -9.78 -19.26
N VAL A 220 5.80 -10.18 -20.08
CA VAL A 220 5.45 -11.58 -20.33
C VAL A 220 6.63 -12.29 -21.01
N ALA A 221 7.22 -11.68 -22.04
CA ALA A 221 8.39 -12.20 -22.72
C ALA A 221 9.58 -12.39 -21.75
N ALA A 222 9.83 -11.42 -20.87
CA ALA A 222 10.89 -11.51 -19.86
C ALA A 222 10.65 -12.66 -18.86
N ALA A 223 9.41 -12.99 -18.56
CA ALA A 223 9.05 -14.08 -17.64
C ALA A 223 9.15 -15.46 -18.33
N LEU A 224 8.67 -15.59 -19.56
CA LEU A 224 8.50 -16.89 -20.24
C LEU A 224 9.72 -17.34 -21.05
N ILE A 225 10.40 -16.41 -21.74
CA ILE A 225 11.54 -16.76 -22.62
C ILE A 225 12.66 -17.54 -21.90
N PRO A 226 13.03 -17.25 -20.63
CA PRO A 226 14.03 -18.05 -19.92
C PRO A 226 13.66 -19.53 -19.74
N MET A 227 12.37 -19.87 -19.91
CA MET A 227 11.84 -21.23 -19.71
C MET A 227 11.68 -22.00 -21.04
N VAL A 228 11.84 -21.34 -22.20
CA VAL A 228 11.64 -21.93 -23.53
C VAL A 228 12.94 -21.92 -24.30
N GLU A 229 13.45 -23.10 -24.67
CA GLU A 229 14.63 -23.22 -25.54
C GLU A 229 14.24 -22.94 -26.98
N GLY A 230 15.17 -22.39 -27.76
CA GLY A 230 14.97 -22.18 -29.20
C GLY A 230 14.36 -20.84 -29.61
N VAL A 231 14.04 -19.98 -28.66
CA VAL A 231 13.48 -18.64 -28.90
C VAL A 231 14.31 -17.54 -28.23
N ARG A 232 14.16 -16.32 -28.71
CA ARG A 232 14.75 -15.13 -28.09
C ARG A 232 13.88 -13.90 -28.27
N ILE A 233 14.06 -12.91 -27.39
CA ILE A 233 13.50 -11.57 -27.57
C ILE A 233 14.25 -10.86 -28.73
N GLY A 234 13.46 -10.38 -29.67
CA GLY A 234 13.89 -9.59 -30.81
C GLY A 234 13.73 -8.08 -30.62
N PRO A 235 13.58 -7.30 -31.70
CA PRO A 235 13.36 -5.87 -31.66
C PRO A 235 12.03 -5.50 -30.97
N VAL A 236 12.00 -4.31 -30.35
CA VAL A 236 10.76 -3.66 -29.91
C VAL A 236 10.02 -3.15 -31.14
N VAL A 237 8.77 -3.48 -31.28
CA VAL A 237 7.90 -3.11 -32.41
C VAL A 237 6.92 -1.99 -32.05
N SER A 238 6.49 -1.92 -30.80
CA SER A 238 5.65 -0.85 -30.27
C SER A 238 6.09 -0.50 -28.84
N GLN A 239 6.05 0.78 -28.48
CA GLN A 239 6.52 1.23 -27.16
C GLN A 239 5.42 1.85 -26.35
N GLY A 240 5.47 1.66 -25.02
CA GLY A 240 4.64 2.38 -24.09
C GLY A 240 3.15 2.03 -24.15
N ARG A 241 2.83 0.75 -24.42
CA ARG A 241 1.46 0.26 -24.45
C ARG A 241 0.90 0.22 -23.00
N GLU A 242 -0.22 0.86 -22.79
CA GLU A 242 -0.90 0.85 -21.49
C GLU A 242 -1.73 -0.42 -21.34
N ILE A 243 -1.52 -1.15 -20.24
CA ILE A 243 -2.34 -2.29 -19.83
C ILE A 243 -3.29 -1.81 -18.74
N GLY A 244 -4.58 -2.07 -18.89
CA GLY A 244 -5.61 -1.66 -17.93
C GLY A 244 -6.76 -2.64 -17.84
N TRP A 245 -7.55 -2.53 -16.78
CA TRP A 245 -8.83 -3.22 -16.70
C TRP A 245 -9.92 -2.37 -17.32
N ALA A 246 -10.95 -3.00 -17.83
CA ALA A 246 -11.99 -2.29 -18.59
C ALA A 246 -13.40 -2.63 -18.12
N MET A 247 -14.29 -1.68 -18.29
CA MET A 247 -15.70 -1.80 -17.92
C MET A 247 -16.59 -1.11 -18.97
N ARG A 248 -17.89 -1.23 -18.83
CA ARG A 248 -18.85 -0.57 -19.73
C ARG A 248 -18.70 0.95 -19.69
N PRO A 249 -18.94 1.65 -20.81
CA PRO A 249 -19.26 3.06 -20.79
C PRO A 249 -20.47 3.32 -19.87
N GLY A 250 -20.42 4.41 -19.09
CA GLY A 250 -21.46 4.75 -18.10
C GLY A 250 -21.25 4.14 -16.71
N ASN A 251 -20.24 3.28 -16.49
CA ASN A 251 -19.83 2.81 -15.15
C ASN A 251 -18.78 3.73 -14.51
N GLU A 252 -19.05 5.03 -14.47
CA GLU A 252 -18.08 6.04 -14.00
C GLU A 252 -17.78 5.99 -12.51
N GLN A 253 -18.76 5.54 -11.69
CA GLN A 253 -18.54 5.42 -10.25
C GLN A 253 -17.68 4.19 -9.94
N LEU A 254 -17.91 3.07 -10.64
CA LEU A 254 -17.05 1.88 -10.54
C LEU A 254 -15.63 2.20 -11.00
N GLN A 255 -15.48 2.92 -12.12
CA GLN A 255 -14.18 3.35 -12.64
C GLN A 255 -13.44 4.23 -11.62
N ARG A 256 -14.12 5.21 -11.03
CA ARG A 256 -13.55 6.08 -9.99
C ARG A 256 -13.10 5.28 -8.78
N ALA A 257 -13.94 4.41 -8.24
CA ALA A 257 -13.59 3.57 -7.10
C ALA A 257 -12.37 2.68 -7.40
N LEU A 258 -12.36 2.05 -8.58
CA LEU A 258 -11.23 1.23 -9.02
C LEU A 258 -9.95 2.06 -9.18
N ASN A 259 -10.02 3.22 -9.82
CA ASN A 259 -8.86 4.10 -10.02
C ASN A 259 -8.29 4.61 -8.70
N GLN A 260 -9.14 4.95 -7.74
CA GLN A 260 -8.72 5.33 -6.39
C GLN A 260 -7.99 4.17 -5.69
N TYR A 261 -8.58 2.97 -5.75
CA TYR A 261 -7.97 1.79 -5.17
C TYR A 261 -6.61 1.46 -5.80
N LEU A 262 -6.53 1.40 -7.13
CA LEU A 262 -5.29 1.09 -7.85
C LEU A 262 -4.19 2.14 -7.60
N THR A 263 -4.55 3.42 -7.59
CA THR A 263 -3.60 4.51 -7.29
C THR A 263 -3.07 4.40 -5.85
N ALA A 264 -3.97 4.15 -4.90
CA ALA A 264 -3.60 3.94 -3.50
C ALA A 264 -2.64 2.76 -3.36
N GLN A 265 -2.97 1.62 -3.97
CA GLN A 265 -2.11 0.43 -3.94
C GLN A 265 -0.71 0.73 -4.53
N ARG A 266 -0.63 1.43 -5.65
CA ARG A 266 0.65 1.78 -6.30
C ARG A 266 1.53 2.67 -5.44
N VAL A 267 0.98 3.73 -4.88
CA VAL A 267 1.72 4.64 -3.98
C VAL A 267 2.16 3.92 -2.70
N ILE A 268 1.36 2.94 -2.23
CA ILE A 268 1.68 2.11 -1.06
C ILE A 268 2.68 1.00 -1.42
N THR A 269 2.65 0.42 -2.62
CA THR A 269 3.41 -0.80 -3.01
C THR A 269 4.93 -0.59 -2.96
N SER A 270 5.42 0.63 -3.18
CA SER A 270 6.83 0.94 -2.90
C SER A 270 7.25 0.67 -1.44
N ARG A 271 6.30 0.31 -0.56
CA ARG A 271 6.48 -0.08 0.85
C ARG A 271 6.30 -1.59 1.12
N ARG A 272 5.90 -2.38 0.12
CA ARG A 272 5.58 -3.81 0.30
C ARG A 272 6.75 -4.75 0.02
N GLU A 273 7.94 -4.23 -0.25
CA GLU A 273 9.12 -5.07 -0.38
C GLU A 273 9.41 -5.74 0.97
N LYS A 274 9.20 -7.05 1.02
CA LYS A 274 9.61 -7.89 2.13
C LYS A 274 11.14 -7.99 2.10
N GLN A 275 11.79 -7.28 2.99
CA GLN A 275 13.24 -7.31 3.10
C GLN A 275 13.66 -7.14 4.55
N SER A 276 14.30 -8.15 5.11
CA SER A 276 15.01 -8.02 6.38
C SER A 276 16.27 -7.18 6.16
N ARG A 277 16.40 -6.08 6.91
CA ARG A 277 17.53 -5.14 6.79
C ARG A 277 18.06 -4.78 8.16
N ASP A 278 19.37 -4.75 8.31
CA ASP A 278 20.05 -4.08 9.43
C ASP A 278 20.52 -2.68 9.02
N PHE A 279 21.02 -1.90 9.95
CA PHE A 279 21.29 -0.47 9.79
C PHE A 279 22.09 -0.07 8.54
N PRO A 280 23.15 -0.79 8.11
CA PRO A 280 23.87 -0.43 6.89
C PRO A 280 23.01 -0.46 5.62
N ALA A 281 22.14 -1.45 5.49
CA ALA A 281 21.24 -1.54 4.36
C ALA A 281 20.11 -0.48 4.43
N ILE A 282 19.71 -0.10 5.65
CA ILE A 282 18.77 1.02 5.89
C ILE A 282 19.40 2.34 5.49
N GLU A 283 20.67 2.55 5.87
CA GLU A 283 21.45 3.76 5.55
C GLU A 283 21.67 3.89 4.05
N GLU A 284 22.04 2.79 3.36
CA GLU A 284 22.19 2.75 1.91
C GLU A 284 20.86 3.06 1.19
N ALA A 285 19.75 2.51 1.67
CA ALA A 285 18.41 2.79 1.13
C ALA A 285 17.90 4.21 1.48
N GLY A 286 18.51 4.90 2.44
CA GLY A 286 18.10 6.22 2.89
C GLY A 286 16.72 6.29 3.56
N VAL A 287 16.14 5.14 3.94
CA VAL A 287 14.76 5.05 4.45
C VAL A 287 14.68 4.08 5.62
N LEU A 288 14.14 4.55 6.74
CA LEU A 288 13.75 3.75 7.90
C LEU A 288 12.24 3.46 7.81
N ARG A 289 11.86 2.18 7.75
CA ARG A 289 10.46 1.72 7.71
C ARG A 289 9.98 1.46 9.13
N VAL A 290 9.03 2.26 9.59
CA VAL A 290 8.52 2.25 10.97
C VAL A 290 7.10 1.72 10.99
N ILE A 291 6.91 0.61 11.69
CA ILE A 291 5.59 0.04 11.97
C ILE A 291 5.04 0.73 13.22
N THR A 292 3.78 1.15 13.15
CA THR A 292 3.10 1.83 14.26
C THR A 292 1.60 1.57 14.23
N SER A 293 0.89 2.00 15.25
CA SER A 293 -0.57 1.97 15.32
C SER A 293 -1.15 3.39 15.40
N ASN A 294 -2.38 3.56 14.90
CA ASN A 294 -3.08 4.84 14.94
C ASN A 294 -3.66 5.09 16.35
N ASN A 295 -2.89 5.78 17.18
CA ASN A 295 -3.33 6.22 18.51
C ASN A 295 -2.62 7.51 18.90
N PRO A 296 -3.18 8.30 19.85
CA PRO A 296 -2.63 9.61 20.21
C PRO A 296 -1.20 9.60 20.77
N ALA A 297 -0.78 8.52 21.40
CA ALA A 297 0.57 8.42 21.96
C ALA A 297 1.61 8.06 20.88
N SER A 298 1.26 7.17 19.94
CA SER A 298 2.24 6.63 19.00
C SER A 298 2.26 7.40 17.68
N TYR A 299 1.12 7.42 16.97
CA TYR A 299 1.00 8.05 15.66
C TYR A 299 -0.46 8.40 15.36
N PHE A 300 -0.72 9.58 14.87
CA PHE A 300 -2.04 10.02 14.42
C PHE A 300 -1.93 11.19 13.44
N LEU A 301 -3.03 11.45 12.73
CA LEU A 301 -3.18 12.60 11.86
C LEU A 301 -3.99 13.69 12.55
N TRP A 302 -3.40 14.88 12.59
CA TRP A 302 -4.06 16.09 13.09
C TRP A 302 -4.05 17.16 12.01
N ARG A 303 -5.22 17.53 11.47
CA ARG A 303 -5.36 18.53 10.40
C ARG A 303 -4.39 18.31 9.23
N GLY A 304 -4.09 17.07 8.88
CA GLY A 304 -3.13 16.73 7.83
C GLY A 304 -1.65 16.75 8.25
N GLU A 305 -1.33 17.01 9.51
CA GLU A 305 0.03 16.81 10.06
C GLU A 305 0.15 15.43 10.71
N LEU A 306 1.26 14.76 10.44
CA LEU A 306 1.60 13.50 11.08
C LEU A 306 2.18 13.79 12.45
N MET A 307 1.60 13.22 13.48
CA MET A 307 1.89 13.49 14.88
C MET A 307 1.94 12.21 15.70
N GLY A 308 2.47 12.30 16.91
CA GLY A 308 2.57 11.22 17.90
C GLY A 308 3.89 11.28 18.63
N PHE A 309 3.91 10.81 19.88
CA PHE A 309 5.14 10.83 20.69
C PHE A 309 6.22 9.93 20.09
N ASP A 310 5.87 8.68 19.77
CA ASP A 310 6.80 7.75 19.11
C ASP A 310 7.22 8.27 17.73
N TYR A 311 6.28 8.80 16.96
CA TYR A 311 6.55 9.36 15.64
C TYR A 311 7.56 10.52 15.71
N ASP A 312 7.37 11.47 16.61
CA ASP A 312 8.28 12.62 16.73
C ASP A 312 9.69 12.19 17.19
N LEU A 313 9.80 11.18 18.09
CA LEU A 313 11.08 10.64 18.52
C LEU A 313 11.82 9.88 17.41
N ILE A 314 11.13 8.98 16.72
CA ILE A 314 11.74 8.16 15.65
C ILE A 314 12.10 9.02 14.42
N ARG A 315 11.28 10.05 14.14
CA ARG A 315 11.57 11.04 13.09
C ARG A 315 12.85 11.83 13.41
N GLU A 316 13.05 12.22 14.65
CA GLU A 316 14.28 12.91 15.07
C GLU A 316 15.50 11.99 14.97
N PHE A 317 15.39 10.71 15.33
CA PHE A 317 16.42 9.71 15.08
C PHE A 317 16.78 9.64 13.59
N ALA A 318 15.78 9.45 12.73
CA ALA A 318 15.97 9.36 11.29
C ALA A 318 16.62 10.64 10.73
N ARG A 319 16.14 11.82 11.14
CA ARG A 319 16.71 13.12 10.74
C ARG A 319 18.20 13.25 11.07
N GLN A 320 18.63 12.81 12.27
CA GLN A 320 20.03 12.86 12.68
C GLN A 320 20.92 11.91 11.86
N ARG A 321 20.33 10.87 11.24
CA ARG A 321 21.01 9.89 10.37
C ARG A 321 20.85 10.19 8.88
N GLY A 322 20.20 11.30 8.53
CA GLY A 322 19.89 11.61 7.12
C GLY A 322 18.91 10.66 6.46
N LEU A 323 18.13 9.91 7.27
CA LEU A 323 17.14 8.96 6.80
C LEU A 323 15.76 9.61 6.66
N ARG A 324 14.98 9.16 5.68
CA ARG A 324 13.54 9.39 5.61
C ARG A 324 12.82 8.35 6.47
N VAL A 325 11.69 8.74 7.06
CA VAL A 325 10.80 7.81 7.77
C VAL A 325 9.70 7.36 6.83
N SER A 326 9.43 6.07 6.79
CA SER A 326 8.30 5.48 6.06
C SER A 326 7.39 4.80 7.07
N ILE A 327 6.22 5.40 7.33
CA ILE A 327 5.26 4.90 8.32
C ILE A 327 4.39 3.78 7.74
N ILE A 328 4.24 2.70 8.49
CA ILE A 328 3.40 1.55 8.17
C ILE A 328 2.43 1.38 9.33
N VAL A 329 1.19 1.82 9.15
CA VAL A 329 0.15 1.67 10.18
C VAL A 329 -0.40 0.25 10.13
N ARG A 330 -0.58 -0.35 11.29
CA ARG A 330 -1.24 -1.65 11.49
C ARG A 330 -2.22 -1.56 12.64
N ASP A 331 -3.37 -2.20 12.45
CA ASP A 331 -4.37 -2.38 13.49
C ASP A 331 -4.05 -3.68 14.25
N GLY A 332 -4.03 -3.59 15.58
CA GLY A 332 -3.70 -4.70 16.47
C GLY A 332 -2.19 -5.01 16.58
N GLN A 333 -1.79 -5.51 17.74
CA GLN A 333 -0.39 -5.78 18.05
C GLN A 333 0.17 -6.97 17.26
N GLU A 334 -0.60 -8.06 17.12
CA GLU A 334 -0.17 -9.23 16.34
C GLU A 334 0.09 -8.88 14.87
N SER A 335 -0.72 -7.98 14.29
CA SER A 335 -0.51 -7.48 12.92
C SER A 335 0.79 -6.69 12.79
N MET A 336 1.19 -5.92 13.83
CA MET A 336 2.46 -5.20 13.85
C MET A 336 3.65 -6.16 13.92
N TYR A 337 3.59 -7.15 14.79
CA TYR A 337 4.66 -8.16 14.92
C TYR A 337 4.81 -8.98 13.64
N LYS A 338 3.70 -9.45 13.07
CA LYS A 338 3.72 -10.15 11.78
C LYS A 338 4.35 -9.31 10.67
N ALA A 339 4.02 -8.02 10.60
CA ALA A 339 4.62 -7.12 9.61
C ALA A 339 6.13 -6.92 9.83
N LEU A 340 6.61 -6.94 11.08
CA LEU A 340 8.03 -6.88 11.42
C LEU A 340 8.74 -8.16 11.00
N ASP A 341 8.21 -9.32 11.37
CA ASP A 341 8.79 -10.64 11.08
C ASP A 341 8.84 -10.92 9.57
N GLU A 342 7.81 -10.52 8.84
CA GLU A 342 7.76 -10.63 7.39
C GLU A 342 8.64 -9.58 6.66
N GLY A 343 9.34 -8.71 7.38
CA GLY A 343 10.28 -7.74 6.80
C GLY A 343 9.62 -6.55 6.09
N TYR A 344 8.33 -6.25 6.34
CA TYR A 344 7.69 -5.04 5.83
C TYR A 344 8.22 -3.77 6.48
N GLY A 345 8.62 -3.85 7.75
CA GLY A 345 9.22 -2.76 8.51
C GLY A 345 10.56 -3.12 9.12
N ASP A 346 11.26 -2.12 9.58
CA ASP A 346 12.57 -2.26 10.21
C ASP A 346 12.48 -2.18 11.74
N VAL A 347 11.47 -1.49 12.27
CA VAL A 347 11.26 -1.26 13.71
C VAL A 347 9.79 -1.02 13.99
N ILE A 348 9.28 -1.51 15.15
CA ILE A 348 7.99 -1.09 15.69
C ILE A 348 8.20 0.05 16.67
N ALA A 349 7.52 1.18 16.45
CA ALA A 349 7.44 2.33 17.33
C ALA A 349 5.96 2.64 17.61
N ALA A 350 5.42 2.00 18.65
CA ALA A 350 3.98 1.98 18.96
C ALA A 350 3.70 1.83 20.47
N ALA A 351 4.52 2.45 21.33
CA ALA A 351 4.42 2.38 22.79
C ALA A 351 4.33 0.94 23.32
N VAL A 352 5.18 0.04 22.80
CA VAL A 352 5.13 -1.38 23.14
C VAL A 352 5.83 -1.66 24.47
N THR A 353 5.08 -2.19 25.44
CA THR A 353 5.60 -2.63 26.73
C THR A 353 6.48 -3.87 26.55
N ARG A 354 7.67 -3.86 27.12
CA ARG A 354 8.55 -5.03 27.17
C ARG A 354 8.01 -6.04 28.18
N THR A 355 7.72 -7.26 27.72
CA THR A 355 7.33 -8.39 28.57
C THR A 355 8.21 -9.59 28.26
N ASP A 356 8.37 -10.50 29.25
CA ASP A 356 9.15 -11.72 29.07
C ASP A 356 8.57 -12.63 27.98
N GLU A 357 7.25 -12.66 27.86
CA GLU A 357 6.56 -13.38 26.77
C GLU A 357 7.02 -12.87 25.40
N ARG A 358 6.99 -11.57 25.16
CA ARG A 358 7.40 -10.97 23.88
C ARG A 358 8.87 -11.22 23.57
N VAL A 359 9.73 -11.14 24.58
CA VAL A 359 11.16 -11.47 24.43
C VAL A 359 11.33 -12.96 24.12
N SER A 360 10.57 -13.86 24.74
CA SER A 360 10.64 -15.30 24.48
C SER A 360 10.17 -15.69 23.06
N ARG A 361 9.34 -14.86 22.42
CA ARG A 361 8.93 -15.03 21.02
C ARG A 361 10.00 -14.61 20.00
N GLY A 362 11.16 -14.10 20.46
CA GLY A 362 12.33 -13.78 19.62
C GLY A 362 12.48 -12.32 19.27
N TRP A 363 11.58 -11.44 19.72
CA TRP A 363 11.75 -10.00 19.48
C TRP A 363 12.70 -9.38 20.49
N ILE A 364 13.51 -8.43 20.00
CA ILE A 364 14.41 -7.65 20.85
C ILE A 364 13.88 -6.23 21.03
N PHE A 365 14.19 -5.64 22.17
CA PHE A 365 13.74 -4.30 22.52
C PHE A 365 14.95 -3.36 22.60
N SER A 366 14.74 -2.13 22.14
CA SER A 366 15.67 -1.05 22.44
C SER A 366 15.76 -0.79 23.95
N ARG A 367 16.70 0.05 24.35
CA ARG A 367 16.64 0.67 25.69
C ARG A 367 15.28 1.33 25.86
N ARG A 368 14.79 1.32 27.10
CA ARG A 368 13.54 2.03 27.41
C ARG A 368 13.66 3.52 27.07
N TYR A 369 12.64 4.04 26.45
CA TYR A 369 12.46 5.48 26.28
C TYR A 369 11.28 6.01 27.11
N LEU A 370 10.51 5.13 27.76
CA LEU A 370 9.38 5.48 28.62
C LEU A 370 9.30 4.47 29.76
N LEU A 371 8.94 4.93 30.96
CA LEU A 371 8.55 4.13 32.11
C LEU A 371 7.09 4.44 32.43
N ILE A 372 6.30 3.40 32.63
CA ILE A 372 4.87 3.49 32.93
C ILE A 372 4.53 2.56 34.10
N THR A 373 3.40 2.83 34.72
CA THR A 373 2.69 1.86 35.59
C THR A 373 1.36 1.49 34.95
N GLU A 374 0.79 0.37 35.32
CA GLU A 374 -0.57 0.02 34.91
C GLU A 374 -1.57 0.50 35.95
N GLN A 375 -2.63 1.17 35.50
CA GLN A 375 -3.64 1.77 36.35
C GLN A 375 -5.04 1.23 36.06
N PHE A 376 -5.76 0.80 37.09
CA PHE A 376 -7.20 0.54 36.99
C PHE A 376 -7.93 1.86 36.92
N VAL A 377 -8.77 2.01 35.89
CA VAL A 377 -9.56 3.21 35.62
C VAL A 377 -11.02 2.86 35.59
N GLY A 378 -11.81 3.65 36.22
CA GLY A 378 -13.28 3.57 36.22
C GLY A 378 -13.93 4.90 35.87
N GLY A 379 -15.27 4.95 35.87
CA GLY A 379 -16.03 6.17 35.65
C GLY A 379 -15.86 7.18 36.81
N LYS A 380 -16.37 8.40 36.63
CA LYS A 380 -16.20 9.54 37.55
C LYS A 380 -16.46 9.23 39.03
N ASN A 381 -17.44 8.36 39.31
CA ASN A 381 -17.88 8.04 40.67
C ASN A 381 -17.28 6.72 41.19
N SER A 382 -16.30 6.16 40.51
CA SER A 382 -15.63 4.93 40.95
C SER A 382 -14.86 5.19 42.25
N GLU A 383 -14.98 4.30 43.22
CA GLU A 383 -14.26 4.36 44.48
C GLU A 383 -12.78 4.07 44.29
N VAL A 384 -11.91 4.91 44.81
CA VAL A 384 -10.47 4.70 44.85
C VAL A 384 -10.16 3.64 45.91
N ILE A 385 -9.44 2.61 45.52
CA ILE A 385 -9.04 1.49 46.39
C ILE A 385 -7.52 1.47 46.56
N SER A 386 -7.07 0.88 47.68
CA SER A 386 -5.65 0.81 48.03
C SER A 386 -5.08 -0.61 47.92
N ASP A 387 -5.92 -1.60 47.63
CA ASP A 387 -5.51 -3.01 47.56
C ASP A 387 -6.22 -3.72 46.40
N VAL A 388 -5.48 -4.57 45.71
CA VAL A 388 -5.99 -5.39 44.60
C VAL A 388 -7.13 -6.36 45.03
N ALA A 389 -7.19 -6.74 46.30
CA ALA A 389 -8.28 -7.57 46.83
C ALA A 389 -9.67 -6.92 46.65
N ALA A 390 -9.76 -5.59 46.64
CA ALA A 390 -11.01 -4.88 46.41
C ALA A 390 -11.50 -4.91 44.96
N LEU A 391 -10.74 -5.46 44.04
CA LEU A 391 -11.17 -5.77 42.67
C LEU A 391 -12.13 -6.98 42.61
N ALA A 392 -12.27 -7.73 43.70
CA ALA A 392 -13.17 -8.88 43.76
C ALA A 392 -14.61 -8.49 43.40
N GLY A 393 -15.22 -9.26 42.50
CA GLY A 393 -16.58 -9.02 41.99
C GLY A 393 -16.70 -7.95 40.89
N LYS A 394 -15.68 -7.15 40.64
CA LYS A 394 -15.67 -6.14 39.57
C LYS A 394 -15.54 -6.79 38.18
N THR A 395 -16.15 -6.18 37.17
CA THR A 395 -16.01 -6.53 35.77
C THR A 395 -15.00 -5.61 35.09
N ILE A 396 -13.90 -6.17 34.59
CA ILE A 396 -12.78 -5.42 34.03
C ILE A 396 -12.69 -5.70 32.54
N ALA A 397 -12.88 -4.65 31.73
CA ALA A 397 -12.81 -4.72 30.28
C ALA A 397 -11.35 -4.68 29.81
N VAL A 398 -10.98 -5.56 28.86
CA VAL A 398 -9.63 -5.62 28.30
C VAL A 398 -9.62 -6.14 26.87
N ASN A 399 -8.70 -5.64 26.05
CA ASN A 399 -8.36 -6.25 24.78
C ASN A 399 -7.32 -7.38 25.03
N PRO A 400 -7.57 -8.61 24.58
CA PRO A 400 -6.67 -9.73 24.83
C PRO A 400 -5.28 -9.61 24.20
N GLU A 401 -5.07 -8.75 23.21
CA GLU A 401 -3.75 -8.47 22.61
C GLU A 401 -2.88 -7.53 23.48
N HIS A 402 -3.49 -6.81 24.44
CA HIS A 402 -2.75 -5.91 25.32
C HIS A 402 -2.06 -6.67 26.44
N SER A 403 -0.89 -6.17 26.90
CA SER A 403 -0.16 -6.73 28.06
C SER A 403 -1.00 -6.79 29.33
N TYR A 404 -2.00 -5.93 29.43
CA TYR A 404 -2.94 -5.86 30.55
C TYR A 404 -3.71 -7.18 30.78
N TYR A 405 -4.01 -7.91 29.69
CA TYR A 405 -4.72 -9.18 29.80
C TYR A 405 -3.92 -10.18 30.62
N GLN A 406 -2.60 -10.28 30.40
CA GLN A 406 -1.73 -11.14 31.20
C GLN A 406 -1.69 -10.69 32.66
N THR A 407 -1.59 -9.37 32.92
CA THR A 407 -1.63 -8.83 34.29
C THR A 407 -2.92 -9.22 35.02
N LEU A 408 -4.08 -9.18 34.32
CA LEU A 408 -5.36 -9.60 34.91
C LEU A 408 -5.39 -11.12 35.19
N LEU A 409 -4.85 -11.94 34.32
CA LEU A 409 -4.73 -13.38 34.54
C LEU A 409 -3.84 -13.72 35.75
N ASP A 410 -2.72 -13.02 35.88
CA ASP A 410 -1.80 -13.18 37.00
C ASP A 410 -2.46 -12.81 38.34
N LEU A 411 -3.25 -11.73 38.38
CA LEU A 411 -4.03 -11.35 39.53
C LEU A 411 -5.12 -12.39 39.88
N GLN A 412 -5.79 -12.97 38.87
CA GLN A 412 -6.72 -14.08 39.09
C GLN A 412 -6.03 -15.33 39.68
N GLN A 413 -4.84 -15.66 39.21
CA GLN A 413 -4.03 -16.77 39.75
C GLN A 413 -3.61 -16.51 41.21
N GLN A 414 -3.42 -15.25 41.59
CA GLN A 414 -3.18 -14.84 42.99
C GLN A 414 -4.44 -14.89 43.87
N GLY A 415 -5.59 -15.29 43.30
CA GLY A 415 -6.84 -15.51 44.05
C GLY A 415 -7.80 -14.32 44.02
N ILE A 416 -7.58 -13.27 43.22
CA ILE A 416 -8.49 -12.15 43.08
C ILE A 416 -9.70 -12.57 42.20
N ALA A 417 -10.87 -12.67 42.80
CA ALA A 417 -12.11 -13.13 42.18
C ALA A 417 -12.81 -12.00 41.37
N MET A 418 -12.17 -11.51 40.30
CA MET A 418 -12.71 -10.53 39.34
C MET A 418 -13.24 -11.18 38.07
N LYS A 419 -14.09 -10.46 37.31
CA LYS A 419 -14.56 -10.90 36.00
C LYS A 419 -13.77 -10.15 34.92
N ILE A 420 -13.19 -10.89 33.99
CA ILE A 420 -12.51 -10.31 32.81
C ILE A 420 -13.51 -10.31 31.65
N ALA A 421 -13.82 -9.12 31.13
CA ALA A 421 -14.62 -8.92 29.93
C ALA A 421 -13.68 -8.68 28.73
N ILE A 422 -13.63 -9.65 27.82
CA ILE A 422 -12.80 -9.56 26.61
C ILE A 422 -13.52 -8.71 25.57
N VAL A 423 -12.87 -7.62 25.14
CA VAL A 423 -13.36 -6.72 24.08
C VAL A 423 -12.31 -6.70 22.98
N ALA A 424 -12.48 -7.60 22.00
CA ALA A 424 -11.55 -7.72 20.88
C ALA A 424 -11.47 -6.43 20.06
N ASN A 425 -10.29 -6.11 19.56
CA ASN A 425 -9.99 -4.93 18.74
C ASN A 425 -10.25 -3.55 19.42
N ALA A 426 -10.57 -3.53 20.73
CA ALA A 426 -10.78 -2.28 21.43
C ALA A 426 -9.44 -1.60 21.75
N THR A 427 -9.35 -0.30 21.50
CA THR A 427 -8.24 0.54 21.96
C THR A 427 -8.40 0.89 23.44
N SER A 428 -7.33 1.29 24.12
CA SER A 428 -7.39 1.76 25.51
C SER A 428 -8.35 2.95 25.65
N GLU A 429 -8.44 3.83 24.66
CA GLU A 429 -9.37 4.95 24.61
C GLU A 429 -10.83 4.47 24.56
N MET A 430 -11.15 3.48 23.71
CA MET A 430 -12.49 2.89 23.64
C MET A 430 -12.89 2.25 24.97
N LEU A 431 -11.97 1.53 25.62
CA LEU A 431 -12.22 0.92 26.93
C LEU A 431 -12.42 1.96 28.02
N MET A 432 -11.66 3.05 28.04
CA MET A 432 -11.87 4.18 28.94
C MET A 432 -13.21 4.87 28.70
N ASN A 433 -13.66 4.99 27.45
CA ASN A 433 -14.99 5.53 27.14
C ASN A 433 -16.09 4.60 27.63
N ALA A 434 -15.95 3.29 27.48
CA ALA A 434 -16.94 2.31 27.94
C ALA A 434 -17.09 2.31 29.48
N VAL A 435 -16.00 2.44 30.24
CA VAL A 435 -16.09 2.56 31.71
C VAL A 435 -16.64 3.91 32.14
N ALA A 436 -16.37 5.00 31.43
CA ALA A 436 -16.99 6.30 31.68
C ALA A 436 -18.50 6.27 31.43
N ALA A 437 -18.96 5.53 30.43
CA ALA A 437 -20.36 5.28 30.13
C ALA A 437 -21.04 4.29 31.11
N GLY A 438 -20.26 3.60 31.94
CA GLY A 438 -20.78 2.62 32.92
C GLY A 438 -21.11 1.26 32.34
N GLU A 439 -20.58 0.93 31.15
CA GLU A 439 -20.75 -0.40 30.51
C GLU A 439 -19.96 -1.49 31.24
N TYR A 440 -18.82 -1.13 31.81
CA TYR A 440 -17.97 -1.98 32.64
C TYR A 440 -17.58 -1.21 33.92
N ASP A 441 -17.24 -1.95 34.99
CA ASP A 441 -16.79 -1.32 36.22
C ASP A 441 -15.44 -0.63 36.06
N LEU A 442 -14.46 -1.34 35.45
CA LEU A 442 -13.08 -0.87 35.32
C LEU A 442 -12.46 -1.33 33.98
N THR A 443 -11.39 -0.65 33.62
CA THR A 443 -10.40 -1.15 32.64
C THR A 443 -8.99 -0.98 33.20
N LEU A 444 -8.00 -1.67 32.63
CA LEU A 444 -6.59 -1.54 32.99
C LEU A 444 -5.84 -0.88 31.84
N VAL A 445 -5.11 0.20 32.13
CA VAL A 445 -4.46 1.05 31.12
C VAL A 445 -3.13 1.60 31.63
N ASP A 446 -2.17 1.81 30.74
CA ASP A 446 -0.89 2.45 31.05
C ASP A 446 -1.05 3.89 31.56
N SER A 447 -0.31 4.24 32.59
CA SER A 447 -0.40 5.54 33.30
C SER A 447 -0.24 6.76 32.39
N HIS A 448 0.59 6.67 31.34
CA HIS A 448 0.77 7.79 30.39
C HIS A 448 -0.47 8.05 29.53
N LEU A 449 -1.22 7.00 29.16
CA LEU A 449 -2.47 7.12 28.41
C LEU A 449 -3.58 7.67 29.33
N VAL A 450 -3.61 7.20 30.56
CA VAL A 450 -4.56 7.72 31.60
C VAL A 450 -4.29 9.20 31.87
N ALA A 451 -3.02 9.58 32.06
CA ALA A 451 -2.62 10.97 32.27
C ALA A 451 -3.05 11.88 31.09
N MET A 452 -2.91 11.39 29.87
CA MET A 452 -3.34 12.12 28.67
C MET A 452 -4.87 12.33 28.67
N GLU A 453 -5.66 11.29 28.96
CA GLU A 453 -7.13 11.37 28.98
C GLU A 453 -7.63 12.29 30.11
N THR A 454 -7.11 12.15 31.32
CA THR A 454 -7.55 12.94 32.50
C THR A 454 -7.10 14.41 32.44
N THR A 455 -6.22 14.76 31.51
CA THR A 455 -5.78 16.15 31.29
C THR A 455 -6.91 17.04 30.72
N PHE A 456 -7.86 16.49 29.96
CA PHE A 456 -8.94 17.27 29.32
C PHE A 456 -10.35 16.79 29.64
N ARG A 457 -10.51 15.66 30.35
CA ARG A 457 -11.82 15.11 30.76
C ARG A 457 -11.83 14.80 32.26
N ASP A 458 -12.99 14.88 32.87
CA ASP A 458 -13.19 14.71 34.32
C ASP A 458 -14.17 13.57 34.66
N ASP A 459 -14.50 12.72 33.68
CA ASP A 459 -15.44 11.61 33.81
C ASP A 459 -14.75 10.26 34.07
N LEU A 460 -13.42 10.25 34.22
CA LEU A 460 -12.61 9.12 34.61
C LEU A 460 -11.96 9.29 35.98
N THR A 461 -11.79 8.17 36.68
CA THR A 461 -11.11 8.11 37.98
C THR A 461 -10.05 7.01 37.95
N VAL A 462 -8.84 7.34 38.36
CA VAL A 462 -7.81 6.32 38.65
C VAL A 462 -8.20 5.63 39.94
N VAL A 463 -8.60 4.37 39.85
CA VAL A 463 -9.10 3.58 40.97
C VAL A 463 -7.98 2.98 41.78
N LEU A 464 -6.95 2.45 41.08
CA LEU A 464 -5.76 1.85 41.68
C LEU A 464 -4.61 1.94 40.71
N ASP A 465 -3.43 2.34 41.20
CA ASP A 465 -2.14 2.21 40.47
C ASP A 465 -1.43 0.95 41.02
N LEU A 466 -1.04 0.05 40.13
CA LEU A 466 -0.32 -1.16 40.53
C LEU A 466 1.11 -0.87 41.00
N GLY A 467 1.68 0.32 40.70
CA GLY A 467 2.95 0.80 41.18
C GLY A 467 4.19 0.11 40.61
N GLU A 468 4.03 -0.99 39.89
CA GLU A 468 5.14 -1.68 39.22
C GLU A 468 5.50 -0.95 37.94
N GLU A 469 6.75 -0.47 37.85
CA GLU A 469 7.26 0.20 36.65
C GLU A 469 7.53 -0.81 35.53
N LYS A 470 6.91 -0.57 34.37
CA LYS A 470 7.13 -1.33 33.15
C LYS A 470 7.87 -0.48 32.10
N GLU A 471 8.75 -1.13 31.35
CA GLU A 471 9.57 -0.49 30.34
C GLU A 471 8.88 -0.50 28.98
N ILE A 472 8.83 0.64 28.31
CA ILE A 472 8.44 0.76 26.91
C ILE A 472 9.68 0.97 26.06
N GLY A 473 9.81 0.18 24.99
CA GLY A 473 10.91 0.21 24.03
C GLY A 473 10.44 0.02 22.60
N TRP A 474 11.28 0.38 21.65
CA TRP A 474 11.07 0.04 20.25
C TRP A 474 11.44 -1.43 20.01
N VAL A 475 10.64 -2.10 19.16
CA VAL A 475 10.78 -3.54 18.92
C VAL A 475 11.46 -3.80 17.58
N LEU A 476 12.40 -4.73 17.58
CA LEU A 476 13.18 -5.14 16.41
C LEU A 476 13.20 -6.66 16.30
N ARG A 477 13.59 -7.16 15.13
CA ARG A 477 14.00 -8.55 14.93
C ARG A 477 15.39 -8.79 15.54
N ASP A 478 15.70 -10.02 15.85
CA ASP A 478 17.00 -10.45 16.41
C ASP A 478 18.19 -10.31 15.42
N ASP A 479 17.89 -10.27 14.12
CA ASP A 479 18.88 -10.10 13.04
C ASP A 479 19.32 -8.63 12.79
N GLN A 480 18.96 -7.69 13.69
CA GLN A 480 19.21 -6.24 13.53
C GLN A 480 20.12 -5.63 14.62
N PRO A 481 21.30 -6.21 14.94
CA PRO A 481 22.12 -5.73 16.05
C PRO A 481 22.68 -4.32 15.85
N LYS A 482 22.93 -3.90 14.60
CA LYS A 482 23.46 -2.56 14.31
C LYS A 482 22.37 -1.50 14.43
N LEU A 483 21.16 -1.75 13.95
CA LEU A 483 20.02 -0.86 14.15
C LEU A 483 19.72 -0.69 15.64
N LEU A 484 19.71 -1.78 16.41
CA LEU A 484 19.54 -1.76 17.86
C LEU A 484 20.59 -0.87 18.54
N ALA A 485 21.85 -1.02 18.14
CA ALA A 485 22.96 -0.21 18.71
C ALA A 485 22.78 1.28 18.43
N GLU A 486 22.34 1.65 17.20
CA GLU A 486 22.11 3.03 16.82
C GLU A 486 20.92 3.65 17.57
N LEU A 487 19.79 2.92 17.67
CA LEU A 487 18.61 3.34 18.44
C LEU A 487 18.96 3.49 19.93
N ASN A 488 19.71 2.54 20.49
CA ASN A 488 20.16 2.63 21.89
C ASN A 488 21.10 3.81 22.16
N ARG A 489 21.95 4.15 21.20
CA ARG A 489 22.81 5.34 21.29
C ARG A 489 21.98 6.62 21.26
N PHE A 490 20.99 6.69 20.36
CA PHE A 490 20.06 7.81 20.27
C PHE A 490 19.27 7.98 21.57
N ILE A 491 18.63 6.92 22.05
CA ILE A 491 17.86 6.97 23.30
C ILE A 491 18.74 7.37 24.46
N GLY A 492 19.95 6.77 24.60
CA GLY A 492 20.89 7.10 25.68
C GLY A 492 21.33 8.56 25.70
N LYS A 493 21.39 9.20 24.52
CA LYS A 493 21.75 10.63 24.39
C LYS A 493 20.57 11.56 24.66
N HIS A 494 19.36 11.17 24.25
CA HIS A 494 18.18 12.07 24.19
C HIS A 494 17.15 11.84 25.27
N TYR A 495 17.17 10.68 25.96
CA TYR A 495 16.22 10.35 27.03
C TYR A 495 16.24 11.42 28.13
N ARG A 496 15.08 11.99 28.42
CA ARG A 496 14.89 13.13 29.34
C ARG A 496 15.73 14.38 29.02
N GLY A 497 16.28 14.46 27.78
CA GLY A 497 16.91 15.67 27.27
C GLY A 497 15.87 16.69 26.75
N LEU A 498 16.36 17.83 26.23
CA LEU A 498 15.52 18.94 25.81
C LEU A 498 14.44 18.51 24.79
N HIS A 499 14.84 17.86 23.70
CA HIS A 499 13.90 17.41 22.65
C HIS A 499 12.86 16.44 23.21
N TYR A 500 13.31 15.45 24.00
CA TYR A 500 12.42 14.50 24.65
C TYR A 500 11.39 15.20 25.56
N ASN A 501 11.83 16.11 26.43
CA ASN A 501 10.95 16.79 27.38
C ASN A 501 9.96 17.72 26.66
N VAL A 502 10.36 18.40 25.60
CA VAL A 502 9.45 19.22 24.77
C VAL A 502 8.39 18.33 24.11
N THR A 503 8.80 17.19 23.55
CA THR A 503 7.90 16.20 22.94
C THR A 503 6.98 15.59 23.99
N TRP A 504 7.50 15.22 25.16
CA TRP A 504 6.72 14.74 26.28
C TRP A 504 5.61 15.73 26.69
N ASN A 505 6.00 16.98 26.95
CA ASN A 505 5.03 18.02 27.36
C ASN A 505 3.94 18.23 26.30
N LYS A 506 4.32 18.20 25.03
CA LYS A 506 3.38 18.35 23.91
C LYS A 506 2.27 17.29 23.91
N TYR A 507 2.60 16.04 24.23
CA TYR A 507 1.64 14.93 24.12
C TYR A 507 1.01 14.50 25.44
N PHE A 508 1.66 14.73 26.58
CA PHE A 508 1.21 14.18 27.87
C PHE A 508 0.97 15.21 28.98
N ALA A 509 1.42 16.44 28.84
CA ALA A 509 1.35 17.41 29.93
C ALA A 509 0.67 18.74 29.61
N GLU A 510 0.43 19.08 28.35
CA GLU A 510 -0.14 20.38 27.95
C GLU A 510 -1.62 20.25 27.57
N PRO A 511 -2.56 20.61 28.48
CA PRO A 511 -4.01 20.37 28.28
C PRO A 511 -4.57 20.98 27.00
N LYS A 512 -4.08 22.19 26.67
CA LYS A 512 -4.56 22.94 25.51
C LYS A 512 -4.28 22.20 24.20
N PHE A 513 -3.06 21.63 24.05
CA PHE A 513 -2.70 20.90 22.86
C PHE A 513 -3.39 19.55 22.81
N ILE A 514 -3.44 18.81 23.91
CA ILE A 514 -4.10 17.51 23.98
C ILE A 514 -5.58 17.63 23.59
N GLY A 515 -6.30 18.58 24.15
CA GLY A 515 -7.71 18.83 23.81
C GLY A 515 -7.92 19.21 22.34
N GLN A 516 -7.02 20.03 21.77
CA GLN A 516 -7.09 20.40 20.34
C GLN A 516 -6.81 19.21 19.41
N TYR A 517 -5.79 18.40 19.72
CA TYR A 517 -5.44 17.24 18.89
C TYR A 517 -6.58 16.23 18.87
N ARG A 518 -7.19 15.96 20.02
CA ARG A 518 -8.31 15.04 20.10
C ARG A 518 -9.54 15.54 19.35
N ALA A 519 -9.92 16.79 19.53
CA ALA A 519 -11.10 17.37 18.86
C ALA A 519 -10.97 17.41 17.33
N GLN A 520 -9.77 17.37 16.80
CA GLN A 520 -9.47 17.57 15.38
C GLN A 520 -8.63 16.44 14.77
N ARG A 521 -8.46 15.33 15.51
CA ARG A 521 -7.85 14.11 14.97
C ARG A 521 -8.74 13.56 13.88
N LEU A 522 -8.10 13.14 12.78
CA LEU A 522 -8.80 12.45 11.72
C LEU A 522 -9.13 11.03 12.17
N GLU A 523 -10.39 10.69 12.06
CA GLU A 523 -10.95 9.38 12.39
C GLU A 523 -11.59 8.77 11.13
N PRO A 524 -11.78 7.45 11.08
CA PRO A 524 -12.51 6.80 9.99
C PRO A 524 -13.88 7.45 9.76
N GLY A 525 -14.25 7.67 8.51
CA GLY A 525 -15.53 8.26 8.14
C GLY A 525 -15.68 9.77 8.36
N LYS A 526 -14.68 10.47 8.95
CA LYS A 526 -14.73 11.93 9.08
C LYS A 526 -14.10 12.63 7.87
N PRO A 527 -14.63 13.79 7.48
CA PRO A 527 -14.03 14.59 6.41
C PRO A 527 -12.57 14.94 6.71
N ILE A 528 -11.72 14.90 5.69
CA ILE A 528 -10.32 15.31 5.77
C ILE A 528 -10.23 16.84 5.77
N SER A 529 -11.05 17.49 4.95
CA SER A 529 -11.08 18.94 4.78
C SER A 529 -12.50 19.46 4.54
N PRO A 530 -12.74 20.77 4.71
CA PRO A 530 -14.01 21.40 4.30
C PRO A 530 -14.30 21.32 2.79
N TRP A 531 -13.33 20.90 1.99
CA TRP A 531 -13.38 20.93 0.54
C TRP A 531 -13.49 19.56 -0.11
N ASP A 532 -13.63 18.49 0.68
CA ASP A 532 -13.60 17.11 0.20
C ASP A 532 -14.62 16.85 -0.90
N ASP A 533 -15.88 17.27 -0.72
CA ASP A 533 -16.94 17.07 -1.71
C ASP A 533 -16.65 17.81 -3.01
N LEU A 534 -16.15 19.06 -2.90
CA LEU A 534 -15.79 19.85 -4.07
C LEU A 534 -14.61 19.22 -4.82
N VAL A 535 -13.59 18.73 -4.10
CA VAL A 535 -12.45 18.05 -4.72
C VAL A 535 -12.89 16.76 -5.38
N ARG A 536 -13.74 15.95 -4.73
CA ARG A 536 -14.30 14.72 -5.31
C ARG A 536 -15.08 14.99 -6.60
N GLN A 537 -15.90 16.04 -6.59
CA GLN A 537 -16.70 16.44 -7.75
C GLN A 537 -15.83 16.86 -8.94
N GLN A 538 -14.72 17.56 -8.68
CA GLN A 538 -13.85 18.11 -9.71
C GLN A 538 -12.67 17.18 -10.07
N SER A 539 -12.40 16.15 -9.28
CA SER A 539 -11.34 15.17 -9.57
C SER A 539 -11.60 14.54 -10.94
N SER A 540 -10.75 14.79 -11.89
CA SER A 540 -10.81 14.22 -13.22
C SER A 540 -10.34 12.76 -13.20
N GLU A 541 -10.60 12.03 -14.26
CA GLU A 541 -10.08 10.67 -14.48
C GLU A 541 -8.55 10.59 -14.41
N GLN A 542 -7.86 11.69 -14.70
CA GLN A 542 -6.40 11.76 -14.68
C GLN A 542 -5.85 12.04 -13.28
N ILE A 543 -6.60 12.69 -12.39
CA ILE A 543 -6.27 12.83 -10.96
C ILE A 543 -7.03 11.78 -10.17
N ARG A 544 -6.41 10.73 -9.97
CA ARG A 544 -6.82 9.36 -9.74
C ARG A 544 -7.30 9.06 -8.32
N ASP A 545 -6.90 9.88 -7.34
CA ASP A 545 -7.39 9.84 -5.97
C ASP A 545 -7.51 11.26 -5.42
N TRP A 546 -8.72 11.69 -5.13
CA TRP A 546 -9.03 13.01 -4.60
C TRP A 546 -8.25 13.33 -3.29
N ARG A 547 -7.92 12.31 -2.47
CA ARG A 547 -7.16 12.46 -1.23
C ARG A 547 -5.72 12.91 -1.49
N LEU A 548 -5.15 12.55 -2.64
CA LEU A 548 -3.83 13.06 -3.06
C LEU A 548 -3.90 14.58 -3.30
N LEU A 549 -4.95 15.05 -3.97
CA LEU A 549 -5.16 16.47 -4.21
C LEU A 549 -5.43 17.24 -2.90
N VAL A 550 -6.20 16.66 -1.97
CA VAL A 550 -6.39 17.21 -0.62
C VAL A 550 -5.07 17.26 0.16
N SER A 551 -4.20 16.25 0.01
CA SER A 551 -2.87 16.24 0.62
C SER A 551 -1.99 17.37 0.08
N GLN A 552 -2.09 17.65 -1.22
CA GLN A 552 -1.41 18.78 -1.87
C GLN A 552 -2.00 20.11 -1.41
N MET A 553 -3.32 20.25 -1.37
CA MET A 553 -4.01 21.44 -0.89
C MET A 553 -3.58 21.85 0.52
N TYR A 554 -3.44 20.86 1.41
CA TYR A 554 -2.90 21.13 2.75
C TYR A 554 -1.46 21.69 2.68
N GLN A 555 -0.61 21.11 1.82
CA GLN A 555 0.78 21.57 1.65
C GLN A 555 0.84 22.99 1.11
N GLU A 556 -0.09 23.39 0.25
CA GLU A 556 -0.13 24.70 -0.40
C GLU A 556 -0.67 25.80 0.54
N SER A 557 -1.79 25.58 1.18
CA SER A 557 -2.53 26.63 1.90
C SER A 557 -3.01 26.24 3.29
N ARG A 558 -2.86 24.98 3.73
CA ARG A 558 -3.53 24.45 4.92
C ARG A 558 -5.05 24.63 4.89
N PHE A 559 -5.61 24.48 3.68
CA PHE A 559 -7.05 24.65 3.40
C PHE A 559 -7.57 26.08 3.46
N ASP A 560 -6.70 27.12 3.46
CA ASP A 560 -7.11 28.52 3.45
C ASP A 560 -7.37 29.02 2.01
N PRO A 561 -8.63 29.30 1.62
CA PRO A 561 -8.96 29.80 0.28
C PRO A 561 -8.46 31.22 0.02
N LYS A 562 -8.09 31.96 1.07
CA LYS A 562 -7.58 33.32 0.97
C LYS A 562 -6.05 33.41 1.02
N ALA A 563 -5.37 32.27 1.06
CA ALA A 563 -3.91 32.22 1.13
C ALA A 563 -3.28 32.93 -0.08
N LYS A 564 -2.20 33.67 0.20
CA LYS A 564 -1.38 34.35 -0.80
C LYS A 564 0.09 34.20 -0.46
N SER A 565 0.87 33.64 -1.39
CA SER A 565 2.30 33.52 -1.20
C SER A 565 3.05 34.82 -1.49
N HIS A 566 4.29 34.92 -1.01
CA HIS A 566 5.19 36.04 -1.35
C HIS A 566 5.45 36.16 -2.87
N ALA A 567 5.42 35.02 -3.59
CA ALA A 567 5.60 34.98 -5.02
C ALA A 567 4.31 35.37 -5.81
N GLY A 568 3.18 35.53 -5.12
CA GLY A 568 1.91 35.91 -5.72
C GLY A 568 1.01 34.74 -6.12
N ALA A 569 1.31 33.52 -5.67
CA ALA A 569 0.39 32.38 -5.82
C ALA A 569 -0.83 32.57 -4.90
N LEU A 570 -2.03 32.13 -5.33
CA LEU A 570 -3.30 32.45 -4.71
C LEU A 570 -4.14 31.19 -4.42
N GLY A 571 -4.90 31.26 -3.33
CA GLY A 571 -6.00 30.36 -3.00
C GLY A 571 -5.55 28.98 -2.47
N LEU A 572 -6.49 28.04 -2.46
CA LEU A 572 -6.34 26.72 -1.86
C LEU A 572 -5.13 25.94 -2.37
N MET A 573 -4.90 25.97 -3.68
CA MET A 573 -3.84 25.22 -4.36
C MET A 573 -2.65 26.09 -4.76
N GLN A 574 -2.59 27.35 -4.29
CA GLN A 574 -1.51 28.28 -4.56
C GLN A 574 -1.13 28.39 -6.05
N VAL A 575 -2.14 28.55 -6.90
CA VAL A 575 -1.92 28.68 -8.35
C VAL A 575 -1.46 30.09 -8.70
N MET A 576 -0.42 30.20 -9.53
CA MET A 576 0.03 31.47 -10.04
C MET A 576 -1.00 32.05 -11.04
N PRO A 577 -1.41 33.32 -10.94
CA PRO A 577 -2.39 33.91 -11.85
C PRO A 577 -2.03 33.78 -13.34
N ARG A 578 -0.75 33.90 -13.67
CA ARG A 578 -0.27 33.70 -15.05
C ARG A 578 -0.48 32.26 -15.53
N THR A 579 -0.27 31.25 -14.62
CA THR A 579 -0.48 29.85 -14.93
C THR A 579 -1.97 29.56 -15.13
N ALA A 580 -2.82 30.02 -14.22
CA ALA A 580 -4.26 29.84 -14.33
C ALA A 580 -4.84 30.45 -15.62
N ALA A 581 -4.37 31.64 -15.99
CA ALA A 581 -4.80 32.34 -17.23
C ALA A 581 -4.46 31.55 -18.51
N GLN A 582 -3.42 30.72 -18.52
CA GLN A 582 -3.09 29.83 -19.66
C GLN A 582 -4.17 28.77 -19.90
N PHE A 583 -4.91 28.40 -18.85
CA PHE A 583 -6.01 27.44 -18.90
C PHE A 583 -7.39 28.10 -18.86
N GLY A 584 -7.46 29.45 -19.00
CA GLY A 584 -8.71 30.19 -19.04
C GLY A 584 -9.33 30.49 -17.69
N TYR A 585 -8.62 30.28 -16.58
CA TYR A 585 -9.13 30.55 -15.25
C TYR A 585 -8.69 31.91 -14.70
N SER A 586 -9.59 32.56 -13.95
CA SER A 586 -9.38 33.79 -13.20
C SER A 586 -10.08 33.69 -11.84
N ASN A 587 -10.00 34.71 -10.99
CA ASN A 587 -10.64 34.71 -9.66
C ASN A 587 -10.20 33.51 -8.76
N LEU A 588 -8.90 33.37 -8.56
CA LEU A 588 -8.29 32.26 -7.84
C LEU A 588 -8.57 32.22 -6.32
N TYR A 589 -9.29 33.16 -5.75
CA TYR A 589 -9.79 33.10 -4.38
C TYR A 589 -11.10 32.32 -4.27
N GLU A 590 -11.76 32.04 -5.39
CA GLU A 590 -12.93 31.17 -5.43
C GLU A 590 -12.47 29.70 -5.39
N PRO A 591 -12.91 28.91 -4.40
CA PRO A 591 -12.44 27.52 -4.22
C PRO A 591 -12.61 26.65 -5.46
N GLU A 592 -13.79 26.69 -6.09
CA GLU A 592 -14.11 25.90 -7.27
C GLU A 592 -13.17 26.22 -8.44
N THR A 593 -12.99 27.50 -8.73
CA THR A 593 -12.09 27.99 -9.78
C THR A 593 -10.63 27.61 -9.49
N ASN A 594 -10.20 27.73 -8.25
CA ASN A 594 -8.83 27.44 -7.84
C ASN A 594 -8.48 25.97 -7.98
N ILE A 595 -9.38 25.08 -7.56
CA ILE A 595 -9.22 23.62 -7.68
C ILE A 595 -9.20 23.23 -9.17
N ALA A 596 -10.16 23.71 -9.98
CA ALA A 596 -10.21 23.44 -11.41
C ALA A 596 -8.92 23.89 -12.14
N ALA A 597 -8.43 25.08 -11.84
CA ALA A 597 -7.17 25.59 -12.41
C ALA A 597 -5.96 24.75 -12.05
N SER A 598 -5.92 24.24 -10.81
CA SER A 598 -4.83 23.38 -10.33
C SER A 598 -4.86 22.01 -10.99
N ILE A 599 -6.05 21.45 -11.19
CA ILE A 599 -6.25 20.18 -11.89
C ILE A 599 -5.75 20.30 -13.33
N ALA A 600 -6.20 21.30 -14.07
CA ALA A 600 -5.75 21.55 -15.45
C ALA A 600 -4.21 21.73 -15.54
N PHE A 601 -3.61 22.37 -14.54
CA PHE A 601 -2.16 22.53 -14.48
C PHE A 601 -1.45 21.23 -14.17
N LEU A 602 -1.96 20.39 -13.26
CA LEU A 602 -1.39 19.08 -12.95
C LEU A 602 -1.48 18.12 -14.15
N GLU A 603 -2.58 18.14 -14.89
CA GLU A 603 -2.75 17.36 -16.12
C GLU A 603 -1.72 17.80 -17.16
N TRP A 604 -1.59 19.11 -17.37
CA TRP A 604 -0.58 19.66 -18.28
C TRP A 604 0.85 19.26 -17.86
N LEU A 605 1.15 19.24 -16.56
CA LEU A 605 2.45 18.78 -16.04
C LEU A 605 2.66 17.29 -16.26
N ASN A 606 1.63 16.48 -16.03
CA ASN A 606 1.67 15.03 -16.24
C ASN A 606 2.04 14.66 -17.68
N ASP A 607 1.54 15.41 -18.66
CA ASP A 607 1.84 15.24 -20.09
C ASP A 607 3.29 15.65 -20.47
N ARG A 608 4.02 16.31 -19.57
CA ARG A 608 5.44 16.66 -19.78
C ARG A 608 6.39 15.52 -19.44
N PHE A 609 5.89 14.46 -18.85
CA PHE A 609 6.67 13.26 -18.52
C PHE A 609 6.24 12.10 -19.41
N PRO A 610 7.18 11.21 -19.81
CA PRO A 610 6.86 10.08 -20.68
C PRO A 610 5.70 9.23 -20.13
N ALA A 611 4.77 8.86 -20.99
CA ALA A 611 3.67 7.94 -20.64
C ALA A 611 4.19 6.58 -20.18
N SER A 612 5.37 6.16 -20.63
CA SER A 612 6.06 4.93 -20.22
C SER A 612 6.60 4.92 -18.78
N LEU A 613 6.44 6.01 -18.03
CA LEU A 613 6.80 6.00 -16.61
C LEU A 613 5.71 5.32 -15.78
N PRO A 614 6.09 4.52 -14.76
CA PRO A 614 5.14 4.02 -13.77
C PRO A 614 4.26 5.16 -13.21
N LEU A 615 3.01 4.85 -12.91
CA LEU A 615 2.02 5.82 -12.47
C LEU A 615 2.50 6.65 -11.29
N GLU A 616 3.04 5.99 -10.27
CA GLU A 616 3.54 6.62 -9.06
C GLU A 616 4.70 7.58 -9.35
N GLU A 617 5.57 7.24 -10.29
CA GLU A 617 6.70 8.08 -10.66
C GLU A 617 6.24 9.33 -11.43
N ARG A 618 5.25 9.18 -12.32
CA ARG A 618 4.62 10.33 -13.00
C ARG A 618 3.96 11.28 -12.00
N ILE A 619 3.31 10.75 -10.96
CA ILE A 619 2.75 11.55 -9.86
C ILE A 619 3.87 12.32 -9.15
N TYR A 620 4.96 11.66 -8.76
CA TYR A 620 6.06 12.32 -8.04
C TYR A 620 6.74 13.39 -8.89
N PHE A 621 6.98 13.12 -10.17
CA PHE A 621 7.54 14.11 -11.08
C PHE A 621 6.59 15.29 -11.31
N SER A 622 5.28 15.06 -11.40
CA SER A 622 4.28 16.12 -11.56
C SER A 622 4.19 17.00 -10.31
N LEU A 623 4.22 16.41 -9.11
CA LEU A 623 4.25 17.16 -7.85
C LEU A 623 5.54 17.98 -7.72
N ALA A 624 6.70 17.40 -8.03
CA ALA A 624 7.96 18.15 -8.04
C ALA A 624 7.96 19.30 -9.05
N ALA A 625 7.36 19.06 -10.22
CA ALA A 625 7.22 20.07 -11.27
C ALA A 625 6.21 21.16 -10.93
N TYR A 626 5.17 20.85 -10.19
CA TYR A 626 4.22 21.84 -9.67
C TYR A 626 4.92 22.88 -8.78
N ASN A 627 5.78 22.37 -7.88
CA ASN A 627 6.54 23.22 -6.95
C ASN A 627 7.70 23.98 -7.62
N ALA A 628 8.57 23.27 -8.37
CA ALA A 628 9.83 23.82 -8.89
C ALA A 628 9.80 24.17 -10.38
N GLY A 629 8.77 23.75 -11.11
CA GLY A 629 8.71 23.81 -12.56
C GLY A 629 9.32 22.57 -13.23
N HIS A 630 8.64 22.09 -14.29
CA HIS A 630 9.03 20.89 -15.04
C HIS A 630 10.46 20.94 -15.63
N ALA A 631 10.92 22.13 -15.96
CA ALA A 631 12.24 22.34 -16.55
C ALA A 631 13.38 21.91 -15.58
N HIS A 632 13.27 22.24 -14.30
CA HIS A 632 14.22 21.82 -13.27
C HIS A 632 14.13 20.34 -12.97
N VAL A 633 12.94 19.73 -13.03
CA VAL A 633 12.78 18.28 -12.90
C VAL A 633 13.48 17.55 -14.06
N HIS A 634 13.38 18.06 -15.28
CA HIS A 634 14.14 17.52 -16.41
C HIS A 634 15.67 17.69 -16.26
N ASP A 635 16.13 18.79 -15.65
CA ASP A 635 17.55 18.95 -15.31
C ASP A 635 17.99 17.90 -14.28
N ALA A 636 17.19 17.66 -13.24
CA ALA A 636 17.45 16.64 -12.23
C ALA A 636 17.49 15.24 -12.84
N ARG A 637 16.55 14.88 -13.75
CA ARG A 637 16.56 13.60 -14.46
C ARG A 637 17.81 13.44 -15.33
N ARG A 638 18.27 14.50 -16.01
CA ARG A 638 19.53 14.46 -16.78
C ARG A 638 20.76 14.29 -15.88
N LEU A 639 20.76 14.95 -14.73
CA LEU A 639 21.84 14.83 -13.74
C LEU A 639 21.86 13.44 -13.11
N ALA A 640 20.71 12.89 -12.74
CA ALA A 640 20.58 11.53 -12.21
C ALA A 640 21.23 10.52 -13.17
N ARG A 641 20.91 10.58 -14.48
CA ARG A 641 21.52 9.72 -15.51
C ARG A 641 23.05 9.88 -15.57
N LYS A 642 23.58 11.11 -15.44
CA LYS A 642 25.01 11.36 -15.44
C LYS A 642 25.70 10.78 -14.19
N LEU A 643 24.98 10.65 -13.09
CA LEU A 643 25.46 10.10 -11.83
C LEU A 643 25.27 8.56 -11.75
N GLY A 644 24.83 7.91 -12.84
CA GLY A 644 24.56 6.47 -12.85
C GLY A 644 23.29 6.07 -12.09
N LYS A 645 22.39 7.03 -11.82
CA LYS A 645 21.11 6.81 -11.16
C LYS A 645 19.97 6.69 -12.18
N ASP A 646 18.89 6.00 -11.81
CA ASP A 646 17.73 5.85 -12.67
C ASP A 646 17.00 7.19 -12.86
N PRO A 647 16.94 7.75 -14.08
CA PRO A 647 16.26 9.02 -14.33
C PRO A 647 14.73 8.90 -14.30
N ASN A 648 14.20 7.69 -14.20
CA ASN A 648 12.79 7.37 -14.21
C ASN A 648 12.24 7.06 -12.81
N LYS A 649 13.08 7.09 -11.78
CA LYS A 649 12.71 6.93 -10.37
C LYS A 649 12.97 8.20 -9.59
N TRP A 650 11.96 8.64 -8.82
CA TRP A 650 12.09 9.84 -7.98
C TRP A 650 12.90 9.55 -6.72
N PHE A 651 12.39 8.67 -5.85
CA PHE A 651 13.01 8.40 -4.55
C PHE A 651 14.33 7.62 -4.68
N GLY A 652 15.38 8.10 -4.00
CA GLY A 652 16.74 7.54 -4.04
C GLY A 652 17.51 7.85 -5.32
N HIS A 653 16.90 8.45 -6.32
CA HIS A 653 17.49 8.70 -7.63
C HIS A 653 17.38 10.17 -8.06
N VAL A 654 16.24 10.60 -8.60
CA VAL A 654 16.09 11.97 -9.13
C VAL A 654 15.99 13.00 -8.01
N GLU A 655 15.44 12.66 -6.86
CA GLU A 655 15.41 13.56 -5.70
C GLU A 655 16.83 13.95 -5.23
N GLU A 656 17.79 13.03 -5.25
CA GLU A 656 19.17 13.34 -4.88
C GLU A 656 19.82 14.27 -5.90
N ALA A 657 19.60 14.03 -7.18
CA ALA A 657 20.05 14.93 -8.23
C ALA A 657 19.40 16.32 -8.10
N MET A 658 18.12 16.37 -7.70
CA MET A 658 17.43 17.63 -7.44
C MET A 658 18.07 18.41 -6.29
N LEU A 659 18.46 17.75 -5.20
CA LEU A 659 19.20 18.37 -4.09
C LEU A 659 20.54 18.94 -4.55
N LEU A 660 21.25 18.25 -5.44
CA LEU A 660 22.53 18.69 -5.97
C LEU A 660 22.42 19.93 -6.85
N LEU A 661 21.28 20.16 -7.53
CA LEU A 661 21.06 21.36 -8.35
C LEU A 661 21.02 22.68 -7.54
N SER A 662 21.07 22.64 -6.23
CA SER A 662 21.31 23.80 -5.38
C SER A 662 22.80 24.18 -5.24
N ARG A 663 23.72 23.32 -5.68
CA ARG A 663 25.18 23.52 -5.54
C ARG A 663 25.78 24.06 -6.85
N PRO A 664 26.75 25.01 -6.75
CA PRO A 664 27.33 25.67 -7.93
C PRO A 664 27.97 24.72 -8.96
N GLU A 665 28.61 23.64 -8.47
CA GLU A 665 29.25 22.61 -9.30
C GLU A 665 28.27 21.85 -10.21
N TYR A 666 26.98 21.86 -9.89
CA TYR A 666 25.93 21.17 -10.66
C TYR A 666 25.05 22.15 -11.41
N TYR A 667 24.50 23.21 -10.75
CA TYR A 667 23.54 24.08 -11.44
C TYR A 667 24.16 24.91 -12.56
N ARG A 668 25.47 25.22 -12.51
CA ARG A 668 26.17 25.92 -13.58
C ARG A 668 26.21 25.12 -14.90
N HIS A 669 26.05 23.81 -14.81
CA HIS A 669 26.01 22.89 -15.95
C HIS A 669 24.59 22.41 -16.28
N ALA A 670 23.59 22.84 -15.53
CA ALA A 670 22.19 22.56 -15.77
C ALA A 670 21.64 23.55 -16.82
N ARG A 671 20.69 23.05 -17.64
CA ARG A 671 20.11 23.88 -18.71
C ARG A 671 19.31 25.06 -18.18
N PHE A 672 18.62 24.85 -17.05
CA PHE A 672 17.76 25.85 -16.44
C PHE A 672 18.32 26.48 -15.17
N GLY A 673 19.57 26.11 -14.80
CA GLY A 673 20.32 26.74 -13.74
C GLY A 673 19.92 26.31 -12.33
N TYR A 674 20.02 27.26 -11.40
CA TYR A 674 19.80 27.05 -9.98
C TYR A 674 18.36 26.73 -9.63
N VAL A 675 18.17 25.73 -8.76
CA VAL A 675 16.91 25.46 -8.07
C VAL A 675 17.21 25.16 -6.59
N ARG A 676 16.30 25.60 -5.69
CA ARG A 676 16.38 25.22 -4.28
C ARG A 676 15.84 23.80 -4.10
N GLY A 677 16.66 22.79 -4.47
CA GLY A 677 16.25 21.40 -4.61
C GLY A 677 15.59 20.77 -3.39
N SER A 678 15.87 21.31 -2.18
CA SER A 678 15.19 20.83 -0.96
C SER A 678 13.69 21.13 -0.91
N GLU A 679 13.21 22.18 -1.60
CA GLU A 679 11.79 22.54 -1.62
C GLU A 679 10.94 21.47 -2.36
N PRO A 680 11.20 21.14 -3.64
CA PRO A 680 10.43 20.12 -4.33
C PRO A 680 10.63 18.71 -3.72
N VAL A 681 11.81 18.40 -3.19
CA VAL A 681 12.05 17.10 -2.52
C VAL A 681 11.19 16.95 -1.27
N ASN A 682 11.17 17.95 -0.40
CA ASN A 682 10.31 17.96 0.78
C ASN A 682 8.83 17.99 0.39
N TYR A 683 8.46 18.74 -0.63
CA TYR A 683 7.10 18.87 -1.13
C TYR A 683 6.52 17.51 -1.55
N VAL A 684 7.22 16.77 -2.40
CA VAL A 684 6.80 15.42 -2.83
C VAL A 684 6.71 14.46 -1.65
N ARG A 685 7.72 14.48 -0.77
CA ARG A 685 7.75 13.62 0.42
C ARG A 685 6.55 13.90 1.34
N ASP A 686 6.34 15.17 1.69
CA ASP A 686 5.34 15.55 2.70
C ASP A 686 3.91 15.28 2.18
N ILE A 687 3.65 15.50 0.89
CA ILE A 687 2.37 15.18 0.25
C ILE A 687 2.14 13.67 0.23
N ARG A 688 3.14 12.89 -0.20
CA ARG A 688 3.04 11.43 -0.24
C ARG A 688 2.78 10.84 1.14
N GLU A 689 3.51 11.27 2.16
CA GLU A 689 3.35 10.75 3.52
C GLU A 689 1.98 11.11 4.11
N ARG A 690 1.49 12.33 3.86
CA ARG A 690 0.15 12.77 4.25
C ARG A 690 -0.94 11.95 3.54
N TYR A 691 -0.81 11.75 2.24
CA TYR A 691 -1.73 10.92 1.46
C TYR A 691 -1.82 9.50 2.01
N ILE A 692 -0.69 8.89 2.32
CA ILE A 692 -0.65 7.57 2.94
C ILE A 692 -1.29 7.59 4.34
N GLY A 693 -1.09 8.65 5.09
CA GLY A 693 -1.77 8.87 6.37
C GLY A 693 -3.29 8.88 6.20
N TYR A 694 -3.82 9.59 5.22
CA TYR A 694 -5.26 9.60 4.92
C TYR A 694 -5.79 8.22 4.56
N LEU A 695 -5.07 7.48 3.73
CA LEU A 695 -5.41 6.10 3.38
C LEU A 695 -5.43 5.15 4.59
N SER A 696 -4.46 5.29 5.48
CA SER A 696 -4.32 4.41 6.65
C SER A 696 -5.37 4.67 7.74
N THR A 697 -5.89 5.88 7.80
CA THR A 697 -6.94 6.25 8.77
C THR A 697 -8.35 6.03 8.25
N LYS A 698 -8.51 5.61 6.98
CA LYS A 698 -9.82 5.56 6.28
C LYS A 698 -10.60 6.88 6.40
N ALA A 699 -9.89 8.01 6.56
CA ALA A 699 -10.49 9.32 6.63
C ALA A 699 -11.09 9.68 5.26
N GLY A 700 -12.27 10.31 5.28
CA GLY A 700 -12.99 10.66 4.06
C GLY A 700 -13.66 9.48 3.35
N GLU A 701 -13.66 8.27 3.91
CA GLU A 701 -14.53 7.18 3.45
C GLU A 701 -15.94 7.39 4.02
N ASP A 702 -16.97 7.10 3.24
CA ASP A 702 -18.34 7.17 3.75
C ASP A 702 -18.53 6.10 4.84
N PRO A 703 -19.19 6.44 5.98
CA PRO A 703 -19.34 5.53 7.10
C PRO A 703 -20.42 4.44 6.88
N ASN A 704 -20.62 3.96 5.67
CA ASN A 704 -21.56 2.86 5.36
C ASN A 704 -20.84 1.61 4.94
#